data_0c662dbfec7241c0a37f00fff3d81806
#
_entry.id   0c662dbfec7241c0a37f00fff3d81806
#
_cell.length_a   1.000
_cell.length_b   1.000
_cell.length_c   1.000
_cell.angle_alpha   90.00
_cell.angle_beta   90.00
_cell.angle_gamma   90.00
#
_symmetry.space_group_name_H-M   'P 1'
#
loop_
_entity.id
_entity.type
_entity.pdbx_description
1 polymer ?
#
loop_
_entity_poly.entity_id
_entity_poly.type
_entity_poly.pdbx_seq_one_letter_code
_entity_poly.pdbx_strand_id
1 'polypeptide(L)'
;MPYAPVRIPSLALGILQAVLERDGFAVSSNYANIGFAKEIGVREYSQLWLLLRSDNAIAEWTFAHIAFPEKQSNEEEFIALLEERNSKFLDLSFPAERLRRAREVASKFIDHLTDSVLDACPRVVGCTSTFFQHVPSLALLRRIRERDPDVVSIMGGANCEASMGLTTHKLFPWVDYVVSGEAEGLISGLCRNILSKGRNVIQSDLPSGVFGPINRLVGYPKSSDSSGDGVPRAVIQCLDHQPVPNYDDYFKTLDETPTVKSVIKPGLLVEASRGCWWKQKGGCLFCGLNGSGKIYRPKPAFAVLNELKTLQDRYKVSRFEMVDNVLGLPFLKSLLPEITKLGAPYDLFFEIRASLKRSHIEDLRKAGVIWVQPGIESLHTQTLKLMNKGSECWQNIQILKWLAQFGIRCSWIMMYGFPGEEDIWYEEMASYLPWLTHLEAPRGMTRVRFVRFSSYHSHPEEYGITLTPAKPFSLTYPLEEHQLADLVYVFDEESQLRDMKAPILSQLLLRPGLSMVKRVQEEWVRAHAVEPTPSLVMKVNKDSLTIMDSRSIAKQPEILLHGMERDIYLECDEAPLVEELMDQFERQGYSRQQILETLKHLDEMRIMLHIDGRYVSLALRDPVTPKRPFEDFPGGYLVQGNSVSCASENTPQNS
;
A
#
# COMPACT_ATOMS: atom_id res chain seq x y z
N MET A 1 -13.18 12.27 -1.72
CA MET A 1 -14.39 11.51 -2.16
C MET A 1 -14.47 10.16 -1.46
N PRO A 2 -15.62 9.50 -1.35
CA PRO A 2 -15.70 8.08 -1.04
C PRO A 2 -15.04 7.25 -2.17
N TYR A 3 -14.36 6.20 -1.94
CA TYR A 3 -14.03 5.67 -0.62
C TYR A 3 -12.60 6.07 -0.27
N ALA A 4 -12.40 6.53 0.97
CA ALA A 4 -11.09 6.80 1.55
C ALA A 4 -11.13 6.47 3.05
N PRO A 5 -10.00 6.15 3.70
CA PRO A 5 -9.98 5.93 5.14
C PRO A 5 -10.49 7.16 5.90
N VAL A 6 -11.43 6.96 6.85
CA VAL A 6 -11.97 8.07 7.66
C VAL A 6 -11.03 8.48 8.80
N ARG A 7 -10.07 7.62 9.15
CA ARG A 7 -9.14 7.79 10.27
C ARG A 7 -7.91 8.65 9.96
N ILE A 8 -7.70 9.01 8.71
CA ILE A 8 -6.58 9.84 8.26
C ILE A 8 -7.06 10.94 7.31
N PRO A 9 -6.46 12.15 7.37
CA PRO A 9 -6.73 13.21 6.40
C PRO A 9 -6.09 12.88 5.04
N SER A 10 -6.58 13.54 3.99
CA SER A 10 -5.97 13.47 2.66
C SER A 10 -4.72 14.37 2.61
N LEU A 11 -3.55 13.78 2.38
CA LEU A 11 -2.32 14.54 2.20
C LEU A 11 -2.39 15.49 1.00
N ALA A 12 -2.97 15.03 -0.13
CA ALA A 12 -3.11 15.85 -1.31
C ALA A 12 -3.97 17.10 -1.07
N LEU A 13 -5.13 16.95 -0.39
CA LEU A 13 -5.95 18.09 -0.01
C LEU A 13 -5.22 19.03 0.95
N GLY A 14 -4.55 18.48 1.97
CA GLY A 14 -3.80 19.27 2.93
C GLY A 14 -2.68 20.10 2.30
N ILE A 15 -1.93 19.53 1.37
CA ILE A 15 -0.87 20.25 0.64
C ILE A 15 -1.47 21.31 -0.29
N LEU A 16 -2.47 20.97 -1.10
CA LEU A 16 -3.08 21.90 -2.05
C LEU A 16 -3.75 23.06 -1.33
N GLN A 17 -4.44 22.80 -0.21
CA GLN A 17 -5.01 23.84 0.62
C GLN A 17 -3.94 24.79 1.17
N ALA A 18 -2.86 24.24 1.74
CA ALA A 18 -1.77 25.05 2.27
C ALA A 18 -1.07 25.90 1.18
N VAL A 19 -0.91 25.37 -0.04
CA VAL A 19 -0.36 26.10 -1.18
C VAL A 19 -1.29 27.26 -1.58
N LEU A 20 -2.58 26.99 -1.74
CA LEU A 20 -3.55 27.98 -2.16
C LEU A 20 -3.76 29.09 -1.12
N GLU A 21 -3.84 28.73 0.16
CA GLU A 21 -3.94 29.72 1.26
C GLU A 21 -2.71 30.61 1.31
N ARG A 22 -1.49 30.03 1.23
CA ARG A 22 -0.23 30.79 1.17
C ARG A 22 -0.23 31.81 0.02
N ASP A 23 -0.80 31.45 -1.12
CA ASP A 23 -0.83 32.27 -2.34
C ASP A 23 -2.05 33.20 -2.40
N GLY A 24 -2.83 33.32 -1.29
CA GLY A 24 -3.89 34.30 -1.08
C GLY A 24 -5.28 33.90 -1.59
N PHE A 25 -5.54 32.62 -1.84
CA PHE A 25 -6.87 32.14 -2.23
C PHE A 25 -7.72 31.83 -0.98
N ALA A 26 -9.02 32.15 -1.06
CA ALA A 26 -10.02 31.58 -0.17
C ALA A 26 -10.31 30.14 -0.63
N VAL A 27 -9.98 29.16 0.19
CA VAL A 27 -10.10 27.75 -0.12
C VAL A 27 -10.60 26.96 1.09
N SER A 28 -11.39 25.93 0.85
CA SER A 28 -11.80 24.96 1.88
C SER A 28 -11.77 23.55 1.31
N SER A 29 -11.54 22.56 2.16
CA SER A 29 -11.50 21.14 1.79
C SER A 29 -12.72 20.40 2.35
N ASN A 30 -13.43 19.67 1.50
CA ASN A 30 -14.55 18.82 1.91
C ASN A 30 -14.12 17.35 2.01
N TYR A 31 -14.25 16.76 3.20
CA TYR A 31 -13.96 15.35 3.45
C TYR A 31 -15.21 14.49 3.25
N ALA A 32 -15.62 14.36 2.00
CA ALA A 32 -16.83 13.64 1.58
C ALA A 32 -16.87 12.17 2.01
N ASN A 33 -15.73 11.53 2.24
CA ASN A 33 -15.64 10.17 2.80
C ASN A 33 -16.21 10.11 4.23
N ILE A 34 -15.98 11.11 5.06
CA ILE A 34 -16.55 11.21 6.43
C ILE A 34 -18.06 11.41 6.33
N GLY A 35 -18.53 12.30 5.43
CA GLY A 35 -19.94 12.51 5.16
C GLY A 35 -20.66 11.23 4.72
N PHE A 36 -20.08 10.49 3.79
CA PHE A 36 -20.65 9.23 3.32
C PHE A 36 -20.66 8.15 4.42
N ALA A 37 -19.58 8.06 5.23
CA ALA A 37 -19.54 7.17 6.38
C ALA A 37 -20.59 7.52 7.44
N LYS A 38 -20.93 8.79 7.61
CA LYS A 38 -22.05 9.24 8.47
C LYS A 38 -23.40 8.75 7.93
N GLU A 39 -23.66 8.92 6.64
CA GLU A 39 -24.96 8.57 6.03
C GLU A 39 -25.20 7.07 5.96
N ILE A 40 -24.19 6.29 5.57
CA ILE A 40 -24.33 4.83 5.47
C ILE A 40 -24.15 4.12 6.81
N GLY A 41 -23.50 4.78 7.77
CA GLY A 41 -23.08 4.24 9.05
C GLY A 41 -21.63 3.77 9.05
N VAL A 42 -20.84 4.16 10.08
CA VAL A 42 -19.39 3.90 10.12
C VAL A 42 -19.05 2.41 10.04
N ARG A 43 -19.83 1.56 10.73
CA ARG A 43 -19.64 0.11 10.68
C ARG A 43 -19.86 -0.44 9.27
N GLU A 44 -20.91 0.02 8.59
CA GLU A 44 -21.22 -0.39 7.24
C GLU A 44 -20.14 0.09 6.25
N TYR A 45 -19.71 1.35 6.42
CA TYR A 45 -18.59 1.91 5.64
C TYR A 45 -17.31 1.09 5.79
N SER A 46 -16.95 0.71 7.02
CA SER A 46 -15.77 -0.11 7.30
C SER A 46 -15.88 -1.50 6.66
N GLN A 47 -17.06 -2.12 6.73
CA GLN A 47 -17.27 -3.42 6.10
C GLN A 47 -17.22 -3.37 4.56
N LEU A 48 -17.73 -2.28 3.97
CA LEU A 48 -17.57 -2.04 2.53
C LEU A 48 -16.10 -1.81 2.17
N TRP A 49 -15.37 -1.04 3.00
CA TRP A 49 -13.94 -0.82 2.81
C TRP A 49 -13.14 -2.12 2.71
N LEU A 50 -13.47 -3.13 3.52
CA LEU A 50 -12.82 -4.45 3.49
C LEU A 50 -13.08 -5.22 2.19
N LEU A 51 -14.16 -4.91 1.47
CA LEU A 51 -14.50 -5.53 0.19
C LEU A 51 -13.77 -4.86 -0.98
N LEU A 52 -13.24 -3.63 -0.80
CA LEU A 52 -12.63 -2.89 -1.87
C LEU A 52 -11.30 -3.51 -2.28
N ARG A 53 -11.18 -3.75 -3.57
CA ARG A 53 -9.95 -4.16 -4.24
C ARG A 53 -9.80 -3.35 -5.51
N SER A 54 -8.58 -3.04 -5.89
CA SER A 54 -8.33 -2.23 -7.09
C SER A 54 -8.85 -2.86 -8.39
N ASP A 55 -9.10 -4.18 -8.40
CA ASP A 55 -9.55 -4.97 -9.54
C ASP A 55 -11.06 -5.28 -9.55
N ASN A 56 -11.83 -4.87 -8.53
CA ASN A 56 -13.25 -5.22 -8.43
C ASN A 56 -14.24 -4.08 -8.71
N ALA A 57 -13.75 -2.87 -8.86
CA ALA A 57 -14.52 -1.66 -9.20
C ALA A 57 -15.78 -1.41 -8.33
N ILE A 58 -15.88 -1.99 -7.12
CA ILE A 58 -17.05 -1.84 -6.23
C ILE A 58 -17.34 -0.37 -5.92
N ALA A 59 -16.31 0.39 -5.54
CA ALA A 59 -16.45 1.80 -5.22
C ALA A 59 -16.93 2.62 -6.43
N GLU A 60 -16.36 2.33 -7.59
CA GLU A 60 -16.71 2.97 -8.85
C GLU A 60 -18.16 2.65 -9.25
N TRP A 61 -18.53 1.38 -9.18
CA TRP A 61 -19.87 0.90 -9.50
C TRP A 61 -20.95 1.48 -8.58
N THR A 62 -20.63 1.68 -7.29
CA THR A 62 -21.55 2.29 -6.32
C THR A 62 -22.09 3.65 -6.81
N PHE A 63 -21.28 4.43 -7.50
CA PHE A 63 -21.63 5.78 -7.97
C PHE A 63 -21.89 5.85 -9.49
N ALA A 64 -21.73 4.76 -10.23
CA ALA A 64 -21.81 4.76 -11.69
C ALA A 64 -23.16 5.20 -12.23
N HIS A 65 -24.28 4.83 -11.61
CA HIS A 65 -25.63 5.23 -12.03
C HIS A 65 -25.91 6.73 -11.89
N ILE A 66 -25.13 7.43 -11.07
CA ILE A 66 -25.22 8.89 -10.90
C ILE A 66 -24.32 9.58 -11.92
N ALA A 67 -23.09 9.07 -12.08
CA ALA A 67 -22.16 9.60 -13.06
C ALA A 67 -22.59 9.33 -14.51
N PHE A 68 -23.28 8.23 -14.76
CA PHE A 68 -23.68 7.74 -16.09
C PHE A 68 -25.14 7.29 -16.11
N PRO A 69 -26.11 8.21 -15.91
CA PRO A 69 -27.53 7.85 -15.88
C PRO A 69 -28.06 7.29 -17.20
N GLU A 70 -27.37 7.56 -18.30
CA GLU A 70 -27.65 7.00 -19.63
C GLU A 70 -27.27 5.53 -19.80
N LYS A 71 -26.42 4.98 -18.92
CA LYS A 71 -26.02 3.59 -18.97
C LYS A 71 -27.11 2.68 -18.40
N GLN A 72 -27.52 1.68 -19.19
CA GLN A 72 -28.47 0.67 -18.72
C GLN A 72 -27.93 -0.07 -17.49
N SER A 73 -28.81 -0.34 -16.52
CA SER A 73 -28.45 -1.08 -15.31
C SER A 73 -28.02 -2.51 -15.67
N ASN A 74 -26.90 -2.91 -15.09
CA ASN A 74 -26.32 -4.26 -15.20
C ASN A 74 -25.98 -4.82 -13.82
N GLU A 75 -26.80 -4.51 -12.84
CA GLU A 75 -26.58 -4.82 -11.43
C GLU A 75 -26.39 -6.32 -11.18
N GLU A 76 -27.31 -7.15 -11.71
CA GLU A 76 -27.24 -8.60 -11.52
C GLU A 76 -25.96 -9.19 -12.14
N GLU A 77 -25.56 -8.71 -13.32
CA GLU A 77 -24.32 -9.14 -13.97
C GLU A 77 -23.09 -8.75 -13.17
N PHE A 78 -23.08 -7.53 -12.61
CA PHE A 78 -21.96 -7.03 -11.78
C PHE A 78 -21.84 -7.86 -10.50
N ILE A 79 -22.95 -8.10 -9.80
CA ILE A 79 -22.97 -8.90 -8.57
C ILE A 79 -22.53 -10.34 -8.86
N ALA A 80 -23.08 -10.97 -9.90
CA ALA A 80 -22.69 -12.34 -10.30
C ALA A 80 -21.19 -12.45 -10.61
N LEU A 81 -20.62 -11.45 -11.32
CA LEU A 81 -19.18 -11.40 -11.59
C LEU A 81 -18.35 -11.30 -10.30
N LEU A 82 -18.79 -10.50 -9.33
CA LEU A 82 -18.10 -10.39 -8.05
C LEU A 82 -18.22 -11.66 -7.21
N GLU A 83 -19.37 -12.31 -7.22
CA GLU A 83 -19.57 -13.61 -6.57
C GLU A 83 -18.65 -14.67 -7.18
N GLU A 84 -18.58 -14.75 -8.51
CA GLU A 84 -17.64 -15.64 -9.20
C GLU A 84 -16.19 -15.39 -8.80
N ARG A 85 -15.77 -14.12 -8.69
CA ARG A 85 -14.42 -13.74 -8.31
C ARG A 85 -14.09 -13.96 -6.82
N ASN A 86 -15.09 -13.86 -5.92
CA ASN A 86 -14.92 -13.96 -4.48
C ASN A 86 -15.22 -15.34 -3.90
N SER A 87 -16.11 -16.15 -4.53
CA SER A 87 -16.50 -17.48 -4.04
C SER A 87 -15.33 -18.44 -3.82
N LYS A 88 -14.19 -18.12 -4.41
CA LYS A 88 -12.95 -18.93 -4.35
C LYS A 88 -12.00 -18.53 -3.21
N PHE A 89 -12.29 -17.45 -2.47
CA PHE A 89 -11.39 -16.89 -1.47
C PHE A 89 -12.00 -16.71 -0.08
N LEU A 90 -13.31 -16.74 0.06
CA LEU A 90 -14.00 -16.51 1.32
C LEU A 90 -15.18 -17.47 1.46
N ASP A 91 -15.23 -18.21 2.55
CA ASP A 91 -16.37 -19.02 3.02
C ASP A 91 -17.62 -18.17 3.39
N LEU A 92 -17.66 -16.91 2.98
CA LEU A 92 -18.71 -15.95 3.27
C LEU A 92 -19.53 -15.70 2.01
N SER A 93 -20.84 -15.80 2.12
CA SER A 93 -21.76 -15.33 1.08
C SER A 93 -21.45 -13.88 0.75
N PHE A 94 -21.29 -13.58 -0.55
CA PHE A 94 -21.00 -12.22 -1.00
C PHE A 94 -22.15 -11.29 -0.58
N PRO A 95 -21.87 -10.13 0.03
CA PRO A 95 -22.89 -9.26 0.63
C PRO A 95 -23.57 -8.37 -0.42
N ALA A 96 -24.24 -8.95 -1.41
CA ALA A 96 -24.92 -8.24 -2.51
C ALA A 96 -25.86 -7.14 -1.99
N GLU A 97 -26.66 -7.44 -0.95
CA GLU A 97 -27.60 -6.48 -0.34
C GLU A 97 -26.91 -5.25 0.23
N ARG A 98 -25.73 -5.42 0.77
CA ARG A 98 -24.90 -4.31 1.28
C ARG A 98 -24.48 -3.37 0.16
N LEU A 99 -24.12 -3.91 -1.00
CA LEU A 99 -23.76 -3.12 -2.17
C LEU A 99 -24.97 -2.36 -2.74
N ARG A 100 -26.14 -3.00 -2.79
CA ARG A 100 -27.40 -2.34 -3.20
C ARG A 100 -27.72 -1.15 -2.31
N ARG A 101 -27.67 -1.36 -0.99
CA ARG A 101 -27.88 -0.29 -0.02
C ARG A 101 -26.88 0.85 -0.17
N ALA A 102 -25.61 0.54 -0.38
CA ALA A 102 -24.59 1.58 -0.62
C ALA A 102 -24.91 2.42 -1.84
N ARG A 103 -25.41 1.80 -2.92
CA ARG A 103 -25.82 2.45 -4.15
C ARG A 103 -27.05 3.35 -3.97
N GLU A 104 -28.03 2.92 -3.20
CA GLU A 104 -29.23 3.73 -2.84
C GLU A 104 -28.83 4.97 -2.03
N VAL A 105 -27.96 4.79 -1.03
CA VAL A 105 -27.47 5.92 -0.21
C VAL A 105 -26.63 6.89 -1.04
N ALA A 106 -25.84 6.38 -1.99
CA ALA A 106 -24.95 7.20 -2.81
C ALA A 106 -25.67 8.32 -3.57
N SER A 107 -26.89 8.09 -4.09
CA SER A 107 -27.66 9.09 -4.81
C SER A 107 -28.02 10.30 -3.94
N LYS A 108 -28.60 10.04 -2.75
CA LYS A 108 -28.94 11.09 -1.79
C LYS A 108 -27.71 11.80 -1.29
N PHE A 109 -26.65 11.04 -1.02
CA PHE A 109 -25.38 11.60 -0.58
C PHE A 109 -24.78 12.58 -1.59
N ILE A 110 -24.73 12.24 -2.89
CA ILE A 110 -24.20 13.14 -3.92
C ILE A 110 -25.06 14.41 -4.02
N ASP A 111 -26.38 14.30 -3.90
CA ASP A 111 -27.26 15.48 -3.91
C ASP A 111 -26.98 16.41 -2.71
N HIS A 112 -26.93 15.86 -1.47
CA HIS A 112 -26.61 16.64 -0.26
C HIS A 112 -25.19 17.23 -0.32
N LEU A 113 -24.21 16.47 -0.83
CA LEU A 113 -22.83 16.94 -0.98
C LEU A 113 -22.77 18.09 -2.00
N THR A 114 -23.52 17.99 -3.09
CA THR A 114 -23.60 19.06 -4.11
C THR A 114 -24.18 20.33 -3.53
N ASP A 115 -25.28 20.23 -2.78
CA ASP A 115 -25.88 21.37 -2.10
C ASP A 115 -24.88 22.03 -1.13
N SER A 116 -24.25 21.23 -0.26
CA SER A 116 -23.26 21.72 0.68
C SER A 116 -22.05 22.39 0.02
N VAL A 117 -21.61 21.90 -1.13
CA VAL A 117 -20.51 22.52 -1.89
C VAL A 117 -20.97 23.84 -2.52
N LEU A 118 -22.16 23.90 -3.12
CA LEU A 118 -22.68 25.09 -3.79
C LEU A 118 -23.11 26.18 -2.81
N ASP A 119 -23.53 25.86 -1.59
CA ASP A 119 -23.82 26.79 -0.51
C ASP A 119 -22.62 27.69 -0.17
N ALA A 120 -21.41 27.22 -0.38
CA ALA A 120 -20.18 27.99 -0.23
C ALA A 120 -19.92 28.95 -1.44
N CYS A 121 -20.78 28.97 -2.45
CA CYS A 121 -20.68 29.79 -3.68
C CYS A 121 -19.27 29.68 -4.35
N PRO A 122 -18.74 28.48 -4.61
CA PRO A 122 -17.40 28.34 -5.16
C PRO A 122 -17.38 28.74 -6.64
N ARG A 123 -16.33 29.41 -7.07
CA ARG A 123 -16.06 29.63 -8.50
C ARG A 123 -15.36 28.46 -9.16
N VAL A 124 -14.64 27.71 -8.37
CA VAL A 124 -13.87 26.53 -8.82
C VAL A 124 -14.08 25.39 -7.81
N VAL A 125 -14.37 24.19 -8.29
CA VAL A 125 -14.44 22.97 -7.48
C VAL A 125 -13.41 21.97 -7.99
N GLY A 126 -12.52 21.52 -7.08
CA GLY A 126 -11.49 20.52 -7.36
C GLY A 126 -11.79 19.17 -6.71
N CYS A 127 -11.61 18.07 -7.44
CA CYS A 127 -11.62 16.72 -6.89
C CYS A 127 -10.24 16.08 -7.02
N THR A 128 -9.70 15.55 -5.89
CA THR A 128 -8.59 14.61 -5.95
C THR A 128 -9.13 13.21 -6.09
N SER A 129 -8.52 12.41 -6.98
CA SER A 129 -8.98 11.05 -7.30
C SER A 129 -7.83 10.06 -7.24
N THR A 130 -7.96 9.09 -6.33
CA THR A 130 -6.98 8.03 -6.15
C THR A 130 -7.73 6.71 -5.99
N PHE A 131 -7.33 5.66 -6.71
CA PHE A 131 -7.95 4.33 -6.72
C PHE A 131 -9.48 4.36 -6.83
N PHE A 132 -10.20 4.30 -5.74
CA PHE A 132 -11.65 4.11 -5.62
C PHE A 132 -12.47 5.39 -5.78
N GLN A 133 -11.90 6.48 -6.28
CA GLN A 133 -12.49 7.82 -6.21
C GLN A 133 -12.82 8.44 -7.58
N HIS A 134 -12.58 7.71 -8.69
CA HIS A 134 -12.76 8.30 -10.02
C HIS A 134 -14.25 8.55 -10.33
N VAL A 135 -15.07 7.51 -10.32
CA VAL A 135 -16.51 7.66 -10.61
C VAL A 135 -17.25 8.47 -9.54
N PRO A 136 -16.98 8.32 -8.23
CA PRO A 136 -17.53 9.23 -7.23
C PRO A 136 -17.23 10.71 -7.51
N SER A 137 -16.01 11.03 -7.97
CA SER A 137 -15.64 12.40 -8.35
C SER A 137 -16.37 12.85 -9.61
N LEU A 138 -16.48 11.99 -10.62
CA LEU A 138 -17.26 12.28 -11.84
C LEU A 138 -18.74 12.52 -11.53
N ALA A 139 -19.34 11.74 -10.62
CA ALA A 139 -20.72 11.89 -10.19
C ALA A 139 -20.97 13.27 -9.53
N LEU A 140 -20.09 13.66 -8.60
CA LEU A 140 -20.18 14.99 -7.96
C LEU A 140 -20.02 16.14 -8.99
N LEU A 141 -18.97 16.09 -9.82
CA LEU A 141 -18.70 17.15 -10.78
C LEU A 141 -19.79 17.24 -11.86
N ARG A 142 -20.40 16.11 -12.27
CA ARG A 142 -21.56 16.12 -13.16
C ARG A 142 -22.76 16.79 -12.50
N ARG A 143 -23.06 16.45 -11.25
CA ARG A 143 -24.19 17.03 -10.51
C ARG A 143 -24.00 18.54 -10.28
N ILE A 144 -22.77 18.97 -9.96
CA ILE A 144 -22.45 20.40 -9.86
C ILE A 144 -22.69 21.10 -11.20
N ARG A 145 -22.21 20.53 -12.31
CA ARG A 145 -22.42 21.11 -13.65
C ARG A 145 -23.90 21.23 -14.02
N GLU A 146 -24.74 20.26 -13.62
CA GLU A 146 -26.18 20.28 -13.87
C GLU A 146 -26.89 21.36 -13.06
N ARG A 147 -26.45 21.66 -11.81
CA ARG A 147 -27.10 22.64 -10.93
C ARG A 147 -26.55 24.07 -11.09
N ASP A 148 -25.26 24.20 -11.29
CA ASP A 148 -24.56 25.46 -11.50
C ASP A 148 -23.52 25.32 -12.62
N PRO A 149 -23.93 25.65 -13.87
CA PRO A 149 -23.04 25.56 -15.04
C PRO A 149 -21.85 26.52 -15.02
N ASP A 150 -21.88 27.56 -14.19
CA ASP A 150 -20.83 28.59 -14.14
C ASP A 150 -19.63 28.15 -13.29
N VAL A 151 -19.82 27.19 -12.37
CA VAL A 151 -18.74 26.61 -11.58
C VAL A 151 -17.79 25.84 -12.49
N VAL A 152 -16.50 26.16 -12.38
CA VAL A 152 -15.43 25.48 -13.13
C VAL A 152 -14.90 24.29 -12.35
N SER A 153 -14.81 23.15 -13.02
CA SER A 153 -14.36 21.89 -12.40
C SER A 153 -12.89 21.58 -12.71
N ILE A 154 -12.17 21.09 -11.70
CA ILE A 154 -10.81 20.55 -11.83
C ILE A 154 -10.77 19.13 -11.29
N MET A 155 -10.07 18.24 -11.93
CA MET A 155 -9.78 16.88 -11.43
C MET A 155 -8.30 16.58 -11.50
N GLY A 156 -7.78 15.92 -10.47
CA GLY A 156 -6.37 15.49 -10.37
C GLY A 156 -6.21 14.26 -9.48
N GLY A 157 -4.99 13.94 -9.16
CA GLY A 157 -4.61 12.75 -8.37
C GLY A 157 -4.22 11.55 -9.24
N ALA A 158 -3.92 10.42 -8.62
CA ALA A 158 -3.32 9.27 -9.30
C ALA A 158 -4.17 8.72 -10.46
N ASN A 159 -5.51 8.79 -10.38
CA ASN A 159 -6.40 8.36 -11.47
C ASN A 159 -6.41 9.35 -12.67
N CYS A 160 -5.73 10.48 -12.53
CA CYS A 160 -5.56 11.46 -13.61
C CYS A 160 -4.14 11.48 -14.19
N GLU A 161 -3.32 10.50 -13.83
CA GLU A 161 -1.94 10.39 -14.32
C GLU A 161 -1.91 9.96 -15.79
N ALA A 162 -1.14 10.69 -16.61
CA ALA A 162 -0.82 10.36 -17.99
C ALA A 162 -2.06 10.05 -18.86
N SER A 163 -2.13 8.90 -19.56
CA SER A 163 -3.26 8.51 -20.42
C SER A 163 -4.60 8.50 -19.68
N MET A 164 -4.63 8.12 -18.39
CA MET A 164 -5.87 8.12 -17.60
C MET A 164 -6.46 9.52 -17.47
N GLY A 165 -5.63 10.52 -17.19
CA GLY A 165 -6.05 11.93 -17.12
C GLY A 165 -6.48 12.50 -18.47
N LEU A 166 -5.71 12.19 -19.51
CA LEU A 166 -6.04 12.56 -20.88
C LEU A 166 -7.41 12.01 -21.29
N THR A 167 -7.65 10.71 -21.02
CA THR A 167 -8.90 10.02 -21.35
C THR A 167 -10.05 10.55 -20.51
N THR A 168 -9.83 10.80 -19.22
CA THR A 168 -10.81 11.47 -18.34
C THR A 168 -11.25 12.82 -18.95
N HIS A 169 -10.31 13.65 -19.34
CA HIS A 169 -10.65 14.95 -19.94
C HIS A 169 -11.36 14.83 -21.29
N LYS A 170 -10.95 13.86 -22.13
CA LYS A 170 -11.59 13.63 -23.46
C LYS A 170 -13.03 13.19 -23.34
N LEU A 171 -13.32 12.25 -22.45
CA LEU A 171 -14.58 11.50 -22.44
C LEU A 171 -15.63 12.08 -21.49
N PHE A 172 -15.23 12.88 -20.50
CA PHE A 172 -16.17 13.44 -19.52
C PHE A 172 -16.21 14.98 -19.62
N PRO A 173 -17.09 15.55 -20.49
CA PRO A 173 -17.09 16.98 -20.83
C PRO A 173 -17.45 17.91 -19.66
N TRP A 174 -18.03 17.37 -18.59
CA TRP A 174 -18.30 18.12 -17.36
C TRP A 174 -17.08 18.28 -16.45
N VAL A 175 -15.94 17.69 -16.78
CA VAL A 175 -14.65 17.97 -16.15
C VAL A 175 -13.90 18.98 -17.01
N ASP A 176 -13.80 20.24 -16.57
CA ASP A 176 -13.21 21.31 -17.37
C ASP A 176 -11.70 21.21 -17.48
N TYR A 177 -11.04 20.98 -16.34
CA TYR A 177 -9.59 20.88 -16.29
C TYR A 177 -9.17 19.57 -15.64
N VAL A 178 -8.13 18.94 -16.17
CA VAL A 178 -7.49 17.76 -15.59
C VAL A 178 -6.01 18.04 -15.40
N VAL A 179 -5.49 17.74 -14.21
CA VAL A 179 -4.06 17.82 -13.90
C VAL A 179 -3.49 16.40 -13.88
N SER A 180 -2.61 16.11 -14.82
CA SER A 180 -1.82 14.88 -14.90
C SER A 180 -0.52 15.10 -14.15
N GLY A 181 -0.31 14.39 -13.03
CA GLY A 181 0.89 14.48 -12.20
C GLY A 181 0.74 15.38 -10.97
N GLU A 182 1.78 16.11 -10.63
CA GLU A 182 1.96 16.81 -9.35
C GLU A 182 1.45 18.27 -9.45
N ALA A 183 0.36 18.59 -8.74
CA ALA A 183 -0.36 19.83 -8.91
C ALA A 183 0.17 21.00 -8.06
N GLU A 184 0.85 20.75 -6.94
CA GLU A 184 1.18 21.78 -5.95
C GLU A 184 2.09 22.92 -6.48
N GLY A 185 2.89 22.63 -7.51
CA GLY A 185 3.74 23.64 -8.15
C GLY A 185 3.03 24.54 -9.16
N LEU A 186 1.81 24.15 -9.60
CA LEU A 186 1.11 24.83 -10.69
C LEU A 186 -0.30 25.31 -10.32
N ILE A 187 -0.90 24.76 -9.26
CA ILE A 187 -2.31 24.95 -8.95
C ILE A 187 -2.68 26.42 -8.74
N SER A 188 -1.84 27.20 -8.09
CA SER A 188 -2.10 28.63 -7.87
C SER A 188 -2.13 29.42 -9.17
N GLY A 189 -1.22 29.16 -10.10
CA GLY A 189 -1.20 29.76 -11.43
C GLY A 189 -2.41 29.36 -12.25
N LEU A 190 -2.76 28.08 -12.24
CA LEU A 190 -3.94 27.56 -12.91
C LEU A 190 -5.23 28.21 -12.36
N CYS A 191 -5.39 28.28 -11.03
CA CYS A 191 -6.55 28.92 -10.41
C CYS A 191 -6.65 30.40 -10.75
N ARG A 192 -5.55 31.16 -10.80
CA ARG A 192 -5.57 32.58 -11.26
C ARG A 192 -6.08 32.69 -12.69
N ASN A 193 -5.60 31.86 -13.59
CA ASN A 193 -6.04 31.82 -14.98
C ASN A 193 -7.53 31.49 -15.10
N ILE A 194 -7.99 30.49 -14.36
CA ILE A 194 -9.40 30.07 -14.33
C ILE A 194 -10.29 31.18 -13.75
N LEU A 195 -9.91 31.80 -12.64
CA LEU A 195 -10.67 32.88 -12.03
C LEU A 195 -10.80 34.12 -12.92
N SER A 196 -9.81 34.35 -13.79
CA SER A 196 -9.77 35.45 -14.76
C SER A 196 -10.50 35.12 -16.06
N LYS A 197 -10.38 33.91 -16.59
CA LYS A 197 -10.81 33.55 -17.95
C LYS A 197 -11.86 32.43 -18.00
N GLY A 198 -12.21 31.82 -16.85
CA GLY A 198 -13.13 30.70 -16.80
C GLY A 198 -12.61 29.50 -17.61
N ARG A 199 -13.48 29.05 -18.53
CA ARG A 199 -13.17 27.94 -19.47
C ARG A 199 -12.39 28.39 -20.72
N ASN A 200 -12.12 29.70 -20.85
CA ASN A 200 -11.47 30.29 -22.03
C ASN A 200 -9.93 30.45 -21.83
N VAL A 201 -9.32 29.66 -20.95
CA VAL A 201 -7.86 29.64 -20.83
C VAL A 201 -7.28 29.06 -22.12
N ILE A 202 -6.40 29.81 -22.78
CA ILE A 202 -5.75 29.39 -24.04
C ILE A 202 -4.62 28.41 -23.80
N GLN A 203 -4.22 27.67 -24.84
CA GLN A 203 -3.21 26.61 -24.76
C GLN A 203 -1.87 27.10 -24.19
N SER A 204 -1.42 28.30 -24.53
CA SER A 204 -0.15 28.85 -24.03
C SER A 204 -0.14 29.16 -22.53
N ASP A 205 -1.30 29.31 -21.93
CA ASP A 205 -1.48 29.63 -20.51
C ASP A 205 -1.71 28.37 -19.64
N LEU A 206 -1.81 27.18 -20.28
CA LEU A 206 -1.91 25.91 -19.59
C LEU A 206 -0.51 25.37 -19.26
N PRO A 207 -0.21 25.10 -18.00
CA PRO A 207 1.04 24.42 -17.63
C PRO A 207 1.14 23.02 -18.26
N SER A 208 2.36 22.54 -18.44
CA SER A 208 2.59 21.14 -18.88
C SER A 208 1.91 20.16 -17.91
N GLY A 209 1.23 19.16 -18.45
CA GLY A 209 0.44 18.20 -17.67
C GLY A 209 -0.96 18.68 -17.31
N VAL A 210 -1.38 19.88 -17.75
CA VAL A 210 -2.77 20.36 -17.57
C VAL A 210 -3.52 20.29 -18.90
N PHE A 211 -4.68 19.65 -18.87
CA PHE A 211 -5.65 19.64 -19.99
C PHE A 211 -6.82 20.52 -19.64
N GLY A 212 -7.23 21.40 -20.57
CA GLY A 212 -8.35 22.32 -20.40
C GLY A 212 -9.29 22.30 -21.60
N PRO A 213 -10.42 23.00 -21.54
CA PRO A 213 -11.46 22.99 -22.59
C PRO A 213 -10.93 23.27 -23.99
N ILE A 214 -9.91 24.11 -24.12
CA ILE A 214 -9.27 24.43 -25.39
C ILE A 214 -8.70 23.19 -26.09
N ASN A 215 -8.22 22.20 -25.32
CA ASN A 215 -7.63 20.99 -25.89
C ASN A 215 -8.64 20.12 -26.64
N ARG A 216 -9.92 20.19 -26.30
CA ARG A 216 -10.98 19.52 -27.06
C ARG A 216 -11.18 20.12 -28.45
N LEU A 217 -10.78 21.40 -28.64
CA LEU A 217 -10.93 22.12 -29.89
C LEU A 217 -9.69 22.08 -30.78
N VAL A 218 -8.51 22.30 -30.19
CA VAL A 218 -7.24 22.39 -30.93
C VAL A 218 -6.37 21.15 -30.88
N GLY A 219 -6.77 20.13 -30.12
CA GLY A 219 -6.00 18.91 -29.88
C GLY A 219 -5.17 18.95 -28.61
N TYR A 220 -4.63 17.79 -28.24
CA TYR A 220 -3.90 17.59 -26.99
C TYR A 220 -2.40 17.66 -27.21
N PRO A 221 -1.64 18.27 -26.29
CA PRO A 221 -0.20 18.32 -26.38
C PRO A 221 0.38 16.91 -26.22
N LYS A 222 1.52 16.67 -26.90
CA LYS A 222 2.31 15.45 -26.76
C LYS A 222 3.58 15.73 -25.97
N SER A 223 4.00 14.78 -25.14
CA SER A 223 5.30 14.83 -24.49
C SER A 223 6.37 14.35 -25.47
N SER A 224 7.51 15.00 -25.47
CA SER A 224 8.73 14.52 -26.14
C SER A 224 9.51 13.53 -25.28
N ASP A 225 9.06 13.25 -24.06
CA ASP A 225 9.73 12.35 -23.12
C ASP A 225 9.50 10.90 -23.56
N SER A 226 10.57 10.22 -23.91
CA SER A 226 10.56 8.83 -24.42
C SER A 226 10.26 7.79 -23.33
N SER A 227 10.07 8.21 -22.08
CA SER A 227 9.90 7.32 -20.93
C SER A 227 8.43 6.98 -20.58
N GLY A 228 7.46 7.47 -21.35
CA GLY A 228 6.03 7.30 -21.06
C GLY A 228 5.17 7.08 -22.29
N ASP A 229 3.84 7.11 -22.08
CA ASP A 229 2.81 6.97 -23.14
C ASP A 229 2.67 8.22 -24.04
N GLY A 230 3.63 9.13 -24.00
CA GLY A 230 3.63 10.36 -24.80
C GLY A 230 2.69 11.45 -24.28
N VAL A 231 2.10 11.27 -23.09
CA VAL A 231 1.21 12.25 -22.45
C VAL A 231 1.99 13.13 -21.47
N PRO A 232 1.90 14.48 -21.56
CA PRO A 232 2.57 15.36 -20.63
C PRO A 232 2.10 15.17 -19.19
N ARG A 233 3.03 15.28 -18.25
CA ARG A 233 2.74 15.30 -16.81
C ARG A 233 3.44 16.47 -16.11
N ALA A 234 2.81 16.99 -15.09
CA ALA A 234 3.42 17.94 -14.18
C ALA A 234 4.35 17.21 -13.19
N VAL A 235 5.55 17.71 -12.99
CA VAL A 235 6.54 17.15 -12.06
C VAL A 235 7.22 18.28 -11.30
N ILE A 236 7.26 18.18 -9.98
CA ILE A 236 8.04 19.07 -9.12
C ILE A 236 9.46 18.53 -9.02
N GLN A 237 10.44 19.35 -9.29
CA GLN A 237 11.84 18.93 -9.26
C GLN A 237 12.40 18.84 -7.84
N CYS A 238 11.91 19.67 -6.90
CA CYS A 238 12.39 19.78 -5.54
C CYS A 238 11.23 19.90 -4.56
N LEU A 239 11.25 19.13 -3.48
CA LEU A 239 10.24 19.13 -2.43
C LEU A 239 10.56 20.04 -1.24
N ASP A 240 11.70 20.77 -1.27
CA ASP A 240 12.22 21.55 -0.14
C ASP A 240 11.29 22.68 0.30
N HIS A 241 10.49 23.22 -0.62
CA HIS A 241 9.59 24.35 -0.40
C HIS A 241 8.11 23.94 -0.30
N GLN A 242 7.84 22.64 -0.19
CA GLN A 242 6.48 22.16 0.02
C GLN A 242 5.99 22.64 1.40
N PRO A 243 4.80 23.27 1.49
CA PRO A 243 4.28 23.72 2.78
C PRO A 243 3.89 22.51 3.64
N VAL A 244 3.87 22.72 4.95
CA VAL A 244 3.27 21.75 5.88
C VAL A 244 1.78 21.60 5.53
N PRO A 245 1.26 20.37 5.42
CA PRO A 245 -0.13 20.13 5.06
C PRO A 245 -1.10 20.81 6.06
N ASN A 246 -2.18 21.40 5.55
CA ASN A 246 -3.27 21.91 6.36
C ASN A 246 -4.38 20.87 6.49
N TYR A 247 -4.64 20.40 7.72
CA TYR A 247 -5.68 19.41 8.03
C TYR A 247 -6.82 19.98 8.86
N ASP A 248 -6.96 21.32 8.95
CA ASP A 248 -7.99 21.95 9.77
C ASP A 248 -9.39 21.50 9.38
N ASP A 249 -9.70 21.48 8.08
CA ASP A 249 -11.00 21.08 7.59
C ASP A 249 -11.33 19.60 7.84
N TYR A 250 -10.30 18.73 7.93
CA TYR A 250 -10.49 17.34 8.37
C TYR A 250 -10.96 17.27 9.81
N PHE A 251 -10.28 17.95 10.71
CA PHE A 251 -10.65 17.96 12.13
C PHE A 251 -11.97 18.67 12.36
N LYS A 252 -12.23 19.76 11.66
CA LYS A 252 -13.53 20.44 11.67
C LYS A 252 -14.65 19.49 11.24
N THR A 253 -14.49 18.78 10.13
CA THR A 253 -15.48 17.79 9.65
C THR A 253 -15.71 16.68 10.67
N LEU A 254 -14.67 16.20 11.36
CA LEU A 254 -14.81 15.24 12.45
C LEU A 254 -15.58 15.82 13.63
N ASP A 255 -15.32 17.06 14.02
CA ASP A 255 -16.02 17.74 15.12
C ASP A 255 -17.51 17.91 14.81
N GLU A 256 -17.85 18.21 13.55
CA GLU A 256 -19.22 18.29 13.06
C GLU A 256 -19.89 16.92 12.86
N THR A 257 -19.12 15.82 13.00
CA THR A 257 -19.62 14.45 12.81
C THR A 257 -19.30 13.55 14.04
N PRO A 258 -19.97 13.80 15.20
CA PRO A 258 -19.66 13.10 16.44
C PRO A 258 -19.79 11.57 16.37
N THR A 259 -20.70 11.07 15.54
CA THR A 259 -20.92 9.63 15.31
C THR A 259 -19.70 8.94 14.69
N VAL A 260 -18.97 9.63 13.79
CA VAL A 260 -17.73 9.14 13.21
C VAL A 260 -16.58 9.40 14.17
N LYS A 261 -16.47 10.63 14.72
CA LYS A 261 -15.40 11.03 15.63
C LYS A 261 -15.25 10.10 16.84
N SER A 262 -16.39 9.66 17.43
CA SER A 262 -16.38 8.83 18.64
C SER A 262 -15.76 7.45 18.45
N VAL A 263 -15.70 6.95 17.21
CA VAL A 263 -15.22 5.59 16.90
C VAL A 263 -13.87 5.57 16.19
N ILE A 264 -13.20 6.72 16.04
CA ILE A 264 -11.87 6.77 15.40
C ILE A 264 -10.82 7.38 16.31
N LYS A 265 -9.59 6.92 16.15
CA LYS A 265 -8.37 7.58 16.65
C LYS A 265 -7.57 7.98 15.44
N PRO A 266 -7.43 9.29 15.15
CA PRO A 266 -6.76 9.74 13.93
C PRO A 266 -5.26 9.53 13.97
N GLY A 267 -4.67 9.24 12.79
CA GLY A 267 -3.27 9.42 12.48
C GLY A 267 -3.12 10.53 11.45
N LEU A 268 -1.89 11.01 11.25
CA LEU A 268 -1.60 12.03 10.24
C LEU A 268 -0.65 11.48 9.17
N LEU A 269 -0.83 11.93 7.93
CA LEU A 269 0.03 11.57 6.82
C LEU A 269 1.16 12.58 6.67
N VAL A 270 2.37 12.08 6.45
CA VAL A 270 3.57 12.90 6.16
C VAL A 270 4.33 12.26 5.01
N GLU A 271 4.77 13.08 4.07
CA GLU A 271 5.63 12.66 2.96
C GLU A 271 7.06 13.13 3.22
N ALA A 272 8.00 12.21 3.40
CA ALA A 272 9.42 12.55 3.51
C ALA A 272 10.15 12.46 2.16
N SER A 273 9.63 11.65 1.24
CA SER A 273 10.18 11.52 -0.12
C SER A 273 9.12 11.12 -1.12
N ARG A 274 9.36 11.42 -2.39
CA ARG A 274 8.51 11.01 -3.51
C ARG A 274 9.30 10.19 -4.52
N GLY A 275 8.66 9.12 -5.02
CA GLY A 275 9.32 8.17 -5.90
C GLY A 275 9.91 6.97 -5.14
N CYS A 276 10.56 6.07 -5.87
CA CYS A 276 11.19 4.88 -5.31
C CYS A 276 12.62 4.76 -5.84
N TRP A 277 13.62 4.79 -4.93
CA TRP A 277 15.02 4.69 -5.34
C TRP A 277 15.39 3.32 -5.93
N TRP A 278 14.60 2.26 -5.62
CA TRP A 278 14.77 0.96 -6.26
C TRP A 278 14.30 0.99 -7.72
N LYS A 279 13.24 1.75 -8.05
CA LYS A 279 12.77 1.91 -9.43
C LYS A 279 13.85 2.55 -10.34
N GLN A 280 14.73 3.38 -9.79
CA GLN A 280 15.89 3.91 -10.53
C GLN A 280 16.92 2.83 -10.92
N LYS A 281 16.91 1.68 -10.22
CA LYS A 281 17.80 0.53 -10.45
C LYS A 281 17.09 -0.64 -11.18
N GLY A 282 15.97 -0.38 -11.84
CA GLY A 282 15.17 -1.38 -12.54
C GLY A 282 13.79 -1.61 -11.91
N GLY A 283 13.67 -1.54 -10.58
CA GLY A 283 12.39 -1.67 -9.87
C GLY A 283 11.79 -3.07 -9.87
N CYS A 284 10.70 -3.24 -9.14
CA CYS A 284 9.92 -4.48 -9.15
C CYS A 284 9.05 -4.51 -10.41
N LEU A 285 9.01 -5.65 -11.12
CA LEU A 285 8.33 -5.77 -12.43
C LEU A 285 6.81 -5.57 -12.34
N PHE A 286 6.21 -5.91 -11.20
CA PHE A 286 4.78 -5.79 -10.97
C PHE A 286 4.33 -4.41 -10.50
N CYS A 287 5.27 -3.52 -10.09
CA CYS A 287 4.93 -2.27 -9.42
C CYS A 287 4.66 -1.14 -10.42
N GLY A 288 3.44 -0.61 -10.41
CA GLY A 288 3.00 0.56 -11.18
C GLY A 288 2.98 1.88 -10.40
N LEU A 289 3.34 1.85 -9.11
CA LEU A 289 3.39 3.05 -8.28
C LEU A 289 4.40 4.05 -8.82
N ASN A 290 4.15 5.33 -8.64
CA ASN A 290 4.91 6.46 -9.18
C ASN A 290 4.71 6.74 -10.68
N GLY A 291 3.73 6.11 -11.33
CA GLY A 291 3.45 6.35 -12.74
C GLY A 291 4.69 6.15 -13.63
N SER A 292 4.86 6.98 -14.62
CA SER A 292 6.06 7.04 -15.48
C SER A 292 7.27 7.68 -14.78
N GLY A 293 7.11 8.29 -13.59
CA GLY A 293 8.18 8.94 -12.84
C GLY A 293 9.17 7.94 -12.23
N LYS A 294 10.47 8.08 -12.56
CA LYS A 294 11.54 7.19 -12.07
C LYS A 294 12.44 7.86 -11.03
N ILE A 295 12.29 9.17 -10.81
CA ILE A 295 13.22 9.95 -9.98
C ILE A 295 12.78 9.92 -8.52
N TYR A 296 13.69 9.48 -7.66
CA TYR A 296 13.53 9.55 -6.22
C TYR A 296 13.95 10.94 -5.71
N ARG A 297 13.07 11.62 -4.97
CA ARG A 297 13.27 13.00 -4.47
C ARG A 297 12.95 13.04 -2.97
N PRO A 298 13.96 12.99 -2.08
CA PRO A 298 13.76 13.15 -0.64
C PRO A 298 13.64 14.64 -0.28
N LYS A 299 12.85 14.95 0.75
CA LYS A 299 12.91 16.22 1.47
C LYS A 299 14.19 16.28 2.33
N PRO A 300 14.72 17.46 2.63
CA PRO A 300 15.74 17.60 3.68
C PRO A 300 15.22 17.10 5.03
N ALA A 301 16.05 16.40 5.80
CA ALA A 301 15.66 15.85 7.10
C ALA A 301 15.08 16.89 8.06
N PHE A 302 15.63 18.12 8.07
CA PHE A 302 15.13 19.21 8.91
C PHE A 302 13.71 19.66 8.51
N ALA A 303 13.37 19.60 7.22
CA ALA A 303 12.02 19.94 6.73
C ALA A 303 11.00 18.91 7.20
N VAL A 304 11.34 17.61 7.11
CA VAL A 304 10.48 16.52 7.62
C VAL A 304 10.29 16.64 9.13
N LEU A 305 11.36 16.91 9.88
CA LEU A 305 11.30 17.09 11.34
C LEU A 305 10.42 18.27 11.72
N ASN A 306 10.57 19.41 11.03
CA ASN A 306 9.71 20.57 11.23
C ASN A 306 8.25 20.30 10.91
N GLU A 307 7.98 19.53 9.86
CA GLU A 307 6.61 19.11 9.48
C GLU A 307 5.98 18.26 10.58
N LEU A 308 6.66 17.21 11.06
CA LEU A 308 6.21 16.37 12.18
C LEU A 308 5.90 17.20 13.43
N LYS A 309 6.82 18.10 13.81
CA LYS A 309 6.64 18.97 14.97
C LYS A 309 5.46 19.92 14.81
N THR A 310 5.35 20.59 13.67
CA THR A 310 4.26 21.53 13.38
C THR A 310 2.91 20.86 13.44
N LEU A 311 2.78 19.67 12.83
CA LEU A 311 1.55 18.89 12.82
C LEU A 311 1.17 18.40 14.22
N GLN A 312 2.15 17.90 15.00
CA GLN A 312 1.92 17.50 16.40
C GLN A 312 1.47 18.70 17.25
N ASP A 313 2.13 19.84 17.12
CA ASP A 313 1.80 21.04 17.90
C ASP A 313 0.41 21.58 17.55
N ARG A 314 0.02 21.53 16.26
CA ARG A 314 -1.28 22.04 15.78
C ARG A 314 -2.44 21.10 16.12
N TYR A 315 -2.30 19.79 15.86
CA TYR A 315 -3.41 18.84 15.97
C TYR A 315 -3.38 17.96 17.22
N LYS A 316 -2.30 18.03 18.02
CA LYS A 316 -2.11 17.20 19.22
C LYS A 316 -2.16 15.70 18.93
N VAL A 317 -1.70 15.29 17.74
CA VAL A 317 -1.57 13.92 17.28
C VAL A 317 -0.10 13.61 17.09
N SER A 318 0.39 12.53 17.71
CA SER A 318 1.79 12.07 17.62
C SER A 318 1.96 10.81 16.76
N ARG A 319 0.90 10.38 16.07
CA ARG A 319 0.89 9.22 15.18
C ARG A 319 1.04 9.67 13.75
N PHE A 320 2.08 9.19 13.07
CA PHE A 320 2.36 9.57 11.69
C PHE A 320 2.58 8.34 10.81
N GLU A 321 1.82 8.26 9.75
CA GLU A 321 2.03 7.32 8.65
C GLU A 321 2.84 8.04 7.57
N MET A 322 4.10 7.62 7.37
CA MET A 322 4.92 8.12 6.29
C MET A 322 4.46 7.45 4.99
N VAL A 323 4.05 8.27 4.00
CA VAL A 323 3.47 7.78 2.74
C VAL A 323 4.51 7.49 1.66
N ASP A 324 5.77 7.47 2.04
CA ASP A 324 6.89 7.16 1.14
C ASP A 324 6.81 5.71 0.66
N ASN A 325 6.92 5.48 -0.63
CA ASN A 325 6.94 4.12 -1.21
C ASN A 325 8.14 3.26 -0.74
N VAL A 326 9.10 3.88 -0.10
CA VAL A 326 10.25 3.22 0.54
C VAL A 326 11.02 4.23 1.38
N LEU A 327 11.41 3.86 2.59
CA LEU A 327 12.30 4.66 3.43
C LEU A 327 13.60 5.00 2.68
N GLY A 328 13.92 6.28 2.64
CA GLY A 328 15.18 6.76 2.08
C GLY A 328 16.37 6.38 2.93
N LEU A 329 17.35 5.69 2.36
CA LEU A 329 18.56 5.29 3.09
C LEU A 329 19.31 6.46 3.75
N PRO A 330 19.36 7.68 3.19
CA PRO A 330 19.96 8.84 3.87
C PRO A 330 19.28 9.18 5.20
N PHE A 331 17.98 8.90 5.36
CA PHE A 331 17.25 9.20 6.61
C PHE A 331 17.71 8.37 7.80
N LEU A 332 18.30 7.20 7.58
CA LEU A 332 18.94 6.42 8.63
C LEU A 332 20.04 7.19 9.34
N LYS A 333 20.72 8.12 8.64
CA LYS A 333 21.84 8.91 9.17
C LYS A 333 21.49 10.38 9.45
N SER A 334 20.36 10.86 8.95
CA SER A 334 20.01 12.29 9.05
C SER A 334 18.73 12.53 9.85
N LEU A 335 17.62 11.87 9.56
CA LEU A 335 16.32 12.09 10.20
C LEU A 335 16.17 11.29 11.51
N LEU A 336 16.43 9.98 11.49
CA LEU A 336 16.19 9.10 12.63
C LEU A 336 17.06 9.48 13.85
N PRO A 337 18.35 9.82 13.72
CA PRO A 337 19.14 10.29 14.87
C PRO A 337 18.58 11.58 15.50
N GLU A 338 18.05 12.50 14.70
CA GLU A 338 17.47 13.74 15.23
C GLU A 338 16.16 13.47 15.99
N ILE A 339 15.30 12.57 15.48
CA ILE A 339 14.09 12.16 16.20
C ILE A 339 14.48 11.45 17.52
N THR A 340 15.50 10.59 17.49
CA THR A 340 16.01 9.91 18.70
C THR A 340 16.51 10.90 19.76
N LYS A 341 17.23 11.94 19.35
CA LYS A 341 17.69 13.03 20.27
C LYS A 341 16.54 13.78 20.95
N LEU A 342 15.39 13.87 20.29
CA LEU A 342 14.17 14.43 20.87
C LEU A 342 13.45 13.50 21.85
N GLY A 343 13.99 12.29 22.10
CA GLY A 343 13.35 11.27 22.93
C GLY A 343 12.24 10.49 22.23
N ALA A 344 12.27 10.44 20.90
CA ALA A 344 11.31 9.72 20.06
C ALA A 344 9.83 10.03 20.39
N PRO A 345 9.38 11.29 20.25
CA PRO A 345 8.04 11.72 20.70
C PRO A 345 6.91 11.29 19.75
N TYR A 346 7.23 10.55 18.69
CA TYR A 346 6.31 10.14 17.64
C TYR A 346 6.17 8.63 17.57
N ASP A 347 4.97 8.14 17.25
CA ASP A 347 4.70 6.78 16.79
C ASP A 347 4.71 6.80 15.25
N LEU A 348 5.70 6.13 14.65
CA LEU A 348 5.96 6.22 13.22
C LEU A 348 5.68 4.88 12.52
N PHE A 349 5.13 4.99 11.30
CA PHE A 349 5.05 3.93 10.31
C PHE A 349 5.93 4.26 9.09
N PHE A 350 6.62 3.26 8.53
CA PHE A 350 7.34 3.36 7.26
C PHE A 350 7.16 2.13 6.38
N GLU A 351 7.14 2.33 5.06
CA GLU A 351 7.45 1.27 4.11
C GLU A 351 8.96 1.12 4.00
N ILE A 352 9.45 -0.11 4.09
CA ILE A 352 10.90 -0.41 4.08
C ILE A 352 11.24 -1.55 3.12
N ARG A 353 12.50 -1.62 2.71
CA ARG A 353 13.02 -2.81 2.02
C ARG A 353 13.50 -3.86 3.01
N ALA A 354 13.36 -5.12 2.63
CA ALA A 354 13.82 -6.26 3.44
C ALA A 354 15.36 -6.37 3.54
N SER A 355 16.11 -5.59 2.77
CA SER A 355 17.58 -5.60 2.77
C SER A 355 18.23 -4.68 3.82
N LEU A 356 17.45 -4.17 4.78
CA LEU A 356 18.00 -3.40 5.90
C LEU A 356 18.79 -4.31 6.85
N LYS A 357 19.83 -3.74 7.49
CA LYS A 357 20.65 -4.45 8.48
C LYS A 357 20.02 -4.39 9.87
N ARG A 358 20.45 -5.29 10.76
CA ARG A 358 20.03 -5.33 12.18
C ARG A 358 20.17 -3.97 12.86
N SER A 359 21.32 -3.29 12.69
CA SER A 359 21.54 -1.94 13.26
C SER A 359 20.54 -0.89 12.77
N HIS A 360 20.12 -0.98 11.49
CA HIS A 360 19.10 -0.07 10.95
C HIS A 360 17.73 -0.28 11.62
N ILE A 361 17.37 -1.52 11.94
CA ILE A 361 16.11 -1.83 12.63
C ILE A 361 16.15 -1.34 14.08
N GLU A 362 17.30 -1.46 14.72
CA GLU A 362 17.54 -0.89 16.05
C GLU A 362 17.39 0.65 16.04
N ASP A 363 17.97 1.31 15.04
CA ASP A 363 17.86 2.77 14.87
C ASP A 363 16.42 3.22 14.60
N LEU A 364 15.67 2.46 13.77
CA LEU A 364 14.24 2.69 13.56
C LEU A 364 13.47 2.64 14.88
N ARG A 365 13.73 1.60 15.71
CA ARG A 365 13.07 1.46 17.01
C ARG A 365 13.39 2.61 17.96
N LYS A 366 14.67 3.02 18.03
CA LYS A 366 15.11 4.16 18.84
C LYS A 366 14.45 5.47 18.43
N ALA A 367 14.14 5.64 17.16
CA ALA A 367 13.47 6.83 16.63
C ALA A 367 11.94 6.81 16.76
N GLY A 368 11.35 5.78 17.40
CA GLY A 368 9.91 5.70 17.59
C GLY A 368 9.14 5.03 16.42
N VAL A 369 9.85 4.34 15.53
CA VAL A 369 9.16 3.50 14.53
C VAL A 369 8.63 2.26 15.24
N ILE A 370 7.32 2.13 15.28
CA ILE A 370 6.62 1.04 15.96
C ILE A 370 5.97 0.05 14.98
N TRP A 371 5.85 0.45 13.72
CA TRP A 371 5.25 -0.33 12.68
C TRP A 371 5.91 -0.10 11.32
N VAL A 372 6.09 -1.15 10.54
CA VAL A 372 6.64 -1.06 9.19
C VAL A 372 5.88 -1.95 8.22
N GLN A 373 5.97 -1.63 6.92
CA GLN A 373 5.62 -2.53 5.83
C GLN A 373 6.89 -2.91 5.08
N PRO A 374 7.49 -4.07 5.38
CA PRO A 374 8.66 -4.55 4.65
C PRO A 374 8.21 -5.16 3.32
N GLY A 375 8.86 -4.77 2.24
CA GLY A 375 8.61 -5.35 0.93
C GLY A 375 9.19 -6.76 0.81
N ILE A 376 8.54 -7.75 1.41
CA ILE A 376 8.94 -9.17 1.44
C ILE A 376 8.43 -9.92 0.20
N GLU A 377 7.14 -9.90 -0.06
CA GLU A 377 6.37 -10.51 -1.16
C GLU A 377 6.53 -12.04 -1.32
N SER A 378 7.68 -12.62 -0.97
CA SER A 378 7.91 -14.06 -1.02
C SER A 378 9.03 -14.45 -0.05
N LEU A 379 8.97 -15.69 0.41
CA LEU A 379 10.07 -16.33 1.14
C LEU A 379 10.78 -17.40 0.27
N HIS A 380 10.86 -17.17 -1.06
CA HIS A 380 11.60 -18.02 -1.99
C HIS A 380 12.41 -17.19 -2.98
N THR A 381 13.72 -17.43 -3.06
CA THR A 381 14.67 -16.58 -3.80
C THR A 381 14.41 -16.55 -5.31
N GLN A 382 13.97 -17.66 -5.94
CA GLN A 382 13.67 -17.63 -7.38
C GLN A 382 12.45 -16.77 -7.68
N THR A 383 11.42 -16.85 -6.83
CA THR A 383 10.25 -15.96 -6.94
C THR A 383 10.65 -14.48 -6.79
N LEU A 384 11.53 -14.15 -5.85
CA LEU A 384 12.05 -12.79 -5.66
C LEU A 384 12.89 -12.30 -6.85
N LYS A 385 13.68 -13.17 -7.48
CA LYS A 385 14.41 -12.86 -8.72
C LYS A 385 13.45 -12.62 -9.89
N LEU A 386 12.42 -13.47 -10.02
CA LEU A 386 11.38 -13.32 -11.05
C LEU A 386 10.65 -11.97 -10.94
N MET A 387 10.44 -11.47 -9.72
CA MET A 387 9.85 -10.15 -9.47
C MET A 387 10.84 -8.97 -9.67
N ASN A 388 12.12 -9.23 -9.86
CA ASN A 388 13.19 -8.23 -9.76
C ASN A 388 13.18 -7.47 -8.42
N LYS A 389 12.95 -8.22 -7.32
CA LYS A 389 12.81 -7.61 -5.98
C LYS A 389 14.13 -7.11 -5.42
N GLY A 390 15.26 -7.72 -5.81
CA GLY A 390 16.61 -7.36 -5.37
C GLY A 390 16.87 -7.67 -3.89
N SER A 391 16.19 -8.67 -3.35
CA SER A 391 16.44 -9.33 -2.07
C SER A 391 16.41 -10.84 -2.28
N GLU A 392 16.98 -11.58 -1.34
CA GLU A 392 16.97 -13.04 -1.28
C GLU A 392 16.14 -13.51 -0.06
N CYS A 393 15.75 -14.79 -0.03
CA CYS A 393 14.89 -15.33 1.01
C CYS A 393 15.49 -15.17 2.41
N TRP A 394 16.78 -15.43 2.58
CA TRP A 394 17.46 -15.30 3.87
C TRP A 394 17.35 -13.87 4.44
N GLN A 395 17.41 -12.83 3.60
CA GLN A 395 17.25 -11.43 4.02
C GLN A 395 15.83 -11.17 4.51
N ASN A 396 14.83 -11.73 3.81
CA ASN A 396 13.42 -11.61 4.19
C ASN A 396 13.14 -12.30 5.54
N ILE A 397 13.78 -13.45 5.81
CA ILE A 397 13.67 -14.12 7.10
C ILE A 397 14.37 -13.30 8.19
N GLN A 398 15.55 -12.78 7.92
CA GLN A 398 16.28 -11.97 8.89
C GLN A 398 15.55 -10.67 9.25
N ILE A 399 14.95 -9.97 8.27
CA ILE A 399 14.19 -8.75 8.58
C ILE A 399 13.00 -9.05 9.49
N LEU A 400 12.26 -10.14 9.25
CA LEU A 400 11.15 -10.58 10.13
C LEU A 400 11.66 -10.87 11.56
N LYS A 401 12.80 -11.53 11.67
CA LYS A 401 13.44 -11.86 12.95
C LYS A 401 13.84 -10.59 13.70
N TRP A 402 14.51 -9.63 13.05
CA TRP A 402 14.94 -8.39 13.71
C TRP A 402 13.77 -7.49 14.08
N LEU A 403 12.72 -7.41 13.25
CA LEU A 403 11.51 -6.68 13.59
C LEU A 403 10.84 -7.27 14.84
N ALA A 404 10.75 -8.60 14.92
CA ALA A 404 10.24 -9.28 16.11
C ALA A 404 11.14 -9.03 17.34
N GLN A 405 12.46 -9.09 17.18
CA GLN A 405 13.46 -8.83 18.21
C GLN A 405 13.31 -7.44 18.86
N PHE A 406 13.13 -6.41 18.03
CA PHE A 406 13.03 -5.02 18.48
C PHE A 406 11.59 -4.57 18.74
N GLY A 407 10.61 -5.47 18.70
CA GLY A 407 9.21 -5.16 19.00
C GLY A 407 8.56 -4.20 18.00
N ILE A 408 9.03 -4.19 16.76
CA ILE A 408 8.41 -3.46 15.66
C ILE A 408 7.41 -4.38 14.96
N ARG A 409 6.15 -3.98 14.90
CA ARG A 409 5.15 -4.73 14.12
C ARG A 409 5.42 -4.60 12.63
N CYS A 410 5.12 -5.64 11.88
CA CYS A 410 5.18 -5.56 10.42
C CYS A 410 3.90 -6.04 9.77
N SER A 411 3.52 -5.33 8.71
CA SER A 411 2.46 -5.74 7.79
C SER A 411 3.11 -6.23 6.51
N TRP A 412 2.91 -7.50 6.17
CA TRP A 412 3.44 -8.07 4.94
C TRP A 412 2.50 -9.12 4.37
N ILE A 413 2.62 -9.36 3.08
CA ILE A 413 1.84 -10.35 2.34
C ILE A 413 2.76 -11.28 1.56
N MET A 414 2.25 -12.45 1.17
CA MET A 414 2.86 -13.27 0.13
C MET A 414 2.15 -13.05 -1.20
N MET A 415 2.92 -12.98 -2.28
CA MET A 415 2.39 -12.83 -3.63
C MET A 415 2.64 -14.09 -4.47
N TYR A 416 1.73 -14.39 -5.38
CA TYR A 416 1.82 -15.52 -6.31
C TYR A 416 1.18 -15.19 -7.66
N GLY A 417 1.35 -16.06 -8.66
CA GLY A 417 0.74 -15.89 -9.99
C GLY A 417 1.59 -15.05 -10.94
N PHE A 418 2.89 -14.98 -10.71
CA PHE A 418 3.81 -14.29 -11.61
C PHE A 418 4.04 -15.08 -12.90
N PRO A 419 4.16 -14.42 -14.06
CA PRO A 419 4.56 -15.08 -15.28
C PRO A 419 5.88 -15.84 -15.09
N GLY A 420 5.91 -17.13 -15.42
CA GLY A 420 7.10 -17.97 -15.31
C GLY A 420 7.37 -18.56 -13.93
N GLU A 421 6.48 -18.42 -12.94
CA GLU A 421 6.65 -19.09 -11.64
C GLU A 421 6.37 -20.59 -11.71
N GLU A 422 7.10 -21.36 -10.91
CA GLU A 422 7.01 -22.81 -10.85
C GLU A 422 6.44 -23.30 -9.52
N ASP A 423 5.59 -24.34 -9.55
CA ASP A 423 4.91 -24.82 -8.34
C ASP A 423 5.86 -25.51 -7.35
N ILE A 424 6.99 -26.06 -7.82
CA ILE A 424 8.04 -26.64 -6.98
C ILE A 424 8.61 -25.63 -5.98
N TRP A 425 8.69 -24.35 -6.33
CA TRP A 425 9.16 -23.30 -5.42
C TRP A 425 8.23 -23.13 -4.20
N TYR A 426 6.95 -23.41 -4.38
CA TYR A 426 5.98 -23.41 -3.28
C TYR A 426 6.08 -24.68 -2.43
N GLU A 427 6.38 -25.84 -3.02
CA GLU A 427 6.64 -27.08 -2.25
C GLU A 427 7.86 -26.89 -1.35
N GLU A 428 8.97 -26.37 -1.92
CA GLU A 428 10.17 -26.03 -1.16
C GLU A 428 9.86 -25.06 -0.02
N MET A 429 9.15 -23.97 -0.31
CA MET A 429 8.76 -22.98 0.71
C MET A 429 7.88 -23.60 1.79
N ALA A 430 6.89 -24.43 1.45
CA ALA A 430 6.00 -25.08 2.41
C ALA A 430 6.76 -25.98 3.40
N SER A 431 7.94 -26.51 3.02
CA SER A 431 8.73 -27.41 3.86
C SER A 431 9.32 -26.72 5.11
N TYR A 432 9.65 -25.41 5.01
CA TYR A 432 10.28 -24.66 6.11
C TYR A 432 9.41 -23.52 6.68
N LEU A 433 8.31 -23.12 6.04
CA LEU A 433 7.42 -22.08 6.61
C LEU A 433 6.96 -22.38 8.04
N PRO A 434 6.64 -23.63 8.44
CA PRO A 434 6.29 -23.95 9.82
C PRO A 434 7.38 -23.60 10.84
N TRP A 435 8.65 -23.52 10.42
CA TRP A 435 9.77 -23.17 11.31
C TRP A 435 9.78 -21.69 11.69
N LEU A 436 9.04 -20.84 10.95
CA LEU A 436 9.01 -19.40 11.10
C LEU A 436 7.80 -18.88 11.89
N THR A 437 6.95 -19.79 12.41
CA THR A 437 5.68 -19.44 13.03
C THR A 437 5.77 -18.59 14.32
N HIS A 438 6.95 -18.42 14.89
CA HIS A 438 7.22 -17.48 16.00
C HIS A 438 7.44 -16.03 15.52
N LEU A 439 7.60 -15.80 14.23
CA LEU A 439 7.72 -14.48 13.61
C LEU A 439 6.33 -13.93 13.25
N GLU A 440 6.23 -12.65 12.89
CA GLU A 440 4.94 -12.05 12.48
C GLU A 440 4.38 -12.75 11.26
N ALA A 441 3.16 -13.26 11.36
CA ALA A 441 2.49 -13.95 10.27
C ALA A 441 2.20 -13.00 9.09
N PRO A 442 2.26 -13.50 7.83
CA PRO A 442 1.79 -12.74 6.69
C PRO A 442 0.28 -12.50 6.80
N ARG A 443 -0.18 -11.31 6.44
CA ARG A 443 -1.62 -10.98 6.47
C ARG A 443 -2.46 -11.80 5.50
N GLY A 444 -1.84 -12.36 4.48
CA GLY A 444 -2.47 -13.23 3.50
C GLY A 444 -1.59 -13.50 2.30
N MET A 445 -2.17 -14.22 1.35
CA MET A 445 -1.59 -14.47 0.04
C MET A 445 -2.42 -13.78 -1.04
N THR A 446 -1.77 -13.01 -1.89
CA THR A 446 -2.43 -12.25 -2.96
C THR A 446 -1.86 -12.66 -4.32
N ARG A 447 -2.74 -12.85 -5.32
CA ARG A 447 -2.30 -13.01 -6.71
C ARG A 447 -1.74 -11.68 -7.23
N VAL A 448 -0.67 -11.73 -8.04
CA VAL A 448 -0.14 -10.54 -8.71
C VAL A 448 -1.24 -9.86 -9.53
N ARG A 449 -1.30 -8.53 -9.43
CA ARG A 449 -2.18 -7.71 -10.26
C ARG A 449 -1.37 -7.05 -11.35
N PHE A 450 -1.88 -7.05 -12.55
CA PHE A 450 -1.28 -6.34 -13.65
C PHE A 450 -1.79 -4.91 -13.64
N VAL A 451 -0.89 -3.99 -13.34
CA VAL A 451 -1.26 -2.58 -13.14
C VAL A 451 -0.53 -1.70 -14.14
N ARG A 452 -1.18 -0.61 -14.55
CA ARG A 452 -0.58 0.41 -15.41
C ARG A 452 0.76 0.89 -14.85
N PHE A 453 1.69 1.22 -15.71
CA PHE A 453 3.06 1.66 -15.41
C PHE A 453 3.99 0.58 -14.81
N SER A 454 3.52 -0.64 -14.59
CA SER A 454 4.40 -1.78 -14.30
C SER A 454 5.10 -2.27 -15.57
N SER A 455 6.20 -3.02 -15.42
CA SER A 455 6.89 -3.62 -16.58
C SER A 455 5.99 -4.60 -17.32
N TYR A 456 5.18 -5.36 -16.59
CA TYR A 456 4.20 -6.27 -17.17
C TYR A 456 3.16 -5.58 -18.07
N HIS A 457 2.74 -4.36 -17.68
CA HIS A 457 1.80 -3.60 -18.50
C HIS A 457 2.49 -2.90 -19.68
N SER A 458 3.72 -2.41 -19.48
CA SER A 458 4.43 -1.64 -20.51
C SER A 458 5.01 -2.52 -21.62
N HIS A 459 5.35 -3.77 -21.31
CA HIS A 459 6.01 -4.73 -22.20
C HIS A 459 5.42 -6.14 -22.04
N PRO A 460 4.08 -6.33 -22.18
CA PRO A 460 3.43 -7.61 -21.88
C PRO A 460 3.95 -8.77 -22.75
N GLU A 461 4.37 -8.48 -23.98
CA GLU A 461 4.95 -9.44 -24.92
C GLU A 461 6.26 -10.06 -24.43
N GLU A 462 7.08 -9.32 -23.68
CA GLU A 462 8.33 -9.84 -23.08
C GLU A 462 8.07 -10.92 -22.04
N TYR A 463 6.88 -10.92 -21.45
CA TYR A 463 6.45 -11.86 -20.39
C TYR A 463 5.44 -12.90 -20.90
N GLY A 464 5.11 -12.89 -22.20
CA GLY A 464 4.16 -13.84 -22.81
C GLY A 464 2.75 -13.71 -22.26
N ILE A 465 2.30 -12.51 -21.87
CA ILE A 465 0.98 -12.23 -21.30
C ILE A 465 0.15 -11.33 -22.20
N THR A 466 -1.17 -11.50 -22.14
CA THR A 466 -2.14 -10.66 -22.83
C THR A 466 -3.04 -9.99 -21.79
N LEU A 467 -3.05 -8.66 -21.82
CA LEU A 467 -3.76 -7.85 -20.83
C LEU A 467 -4.99 -7.18 -21.45
N THR A 468 -6.10 -7.25 -20.72
CA THR A 468 -7.34 -6.53 -21.00
C THR A 468 -7.77 -5.72 -19.79
N PRO A 469 -8.51 -4.60 -19.93
CA PRO A 469 -9.09 -3.89 -18.79
C PRO A 469 -9.82 -4.85 -17.86
N ALA A 470 -9.62 -4.74 -16.54
CA ALA A 470 -10.28 -5.64 -15.61
C ALA A 470 -11.81 -5.56 -15.79
N LYS A 471 -12.44 -6.72 -15.98
CA LYS A 471 -13.83 -6.84 -16.43
C LYS A 471 -14.86 -6.05 -15.59
N PRO A 472 -14.75 -5.89 -14.25
CA PRO A 472 -15.70 -5.06 -13.50
C PRO A 472 -15.80 -3.62 -13.99
N PHE A 473 -14.74 -3.06 -14.60
CA PHE A 473 -14.77 -1.70 -15.13
C PHE A 473 -15.64 -1.57 -16.40
N SER A 474 -15.73 -2.59 -17.25
CA SER A 474 -16.62 -2.58 -18.41
C SER A 474 -18.10 -2.56 -18.00
N LEU A 475 -18.41 -3.14 -16.84
CA LEU A 475 -19.76 -3.08 -16.27
C LEU A 475 -20.03 -1.74 -15.55
N THR A 476 -18.99 -0.99 -15.25
CA THR A 476 -19.08 0.29 -14.52
C THR A 476 -19.15 1.49 -15.46
N TYR A 477 -18.26 1.58 -16.44
CA TYR A 477 -18.18 2.71 -17.37
C TYR A 477 -18.97 2.48 -18.67
N PRO A 478 -19.56 3.52 -19.27
CA PRO A 478 -20.21 3.46 -20.60
C PRO A 478 -19.16 3.65 -21.72
N LEU A 479 -18.09 2.87 -21.71
CA LEU A 479 -16.93 3.08 -22.59
C LEU A 479 -16.61 1.80 -23.37
N GLU A 480 -16.07 1.98 -24.58
CA GLU A 480 -15.48 0.91 -25.37
C GLU A 480 -14.20 0.37 -24.72
N GLU A 481 -13.83 -0.87 -25.02
CA GLU A 481 -12.67 -1.55 -24.41
C GLU A 481 -11.36 -0.76 -24.61
N HIS A 482 -11.13 -0.20 -25.80
CA HIS A 482 -9.92 0.61 -26.04
C HIS A 482 -9.89 1.91 -25.21
N GLN A 483 -11.06 2.52 -24.95
CA GLN A 483 -11.16 3.69 -24.08
C GLN A 483 -10.92 3.31 -22.61
N LEU A 484 -11.45 2.15 -22.20
CA LEU A 484 -11.17 1.59 -20.87
C LEU A 484 -9.68 1.26 -20.71
N ALA A 485 -9.06 0.68 -21.75
CA ALA A 485 -7.63 0.40 -21.74
C ALA A 485 -6.78 1.65 -21.53
N ASP A 486 -7.23 2.84 -21.96
CA ASP A 486 -6.56 4.11 -21.68
C ASP A 486 -6.88 4.69 -20.29
N LEU A 487 -8.04 4.33 -19.71
CA LEU A 487 -8.57 4.94 -18.49
C LEU A 487 -8.22 4.18 -17.21
N VAL A 488 -8.28 2.84 -17.23
CA VAL A 488 -8.18 2.04 -15.99
C VAL A 488 -6.74 1.82 -15.55
N TYR A 489 -6.57 1.59 -14.26
CA TYR A 489 -5.27 1.29 -13.67
C TYR A 489 -4.97 -0.21 -13.61
N VAL A 490 -6.00 -1.08 -13.56
CA VAL A 490 -5.85 -2.53 -13.34
C VAL A 490 -6.33 -3.31 -14.55
N PHE A 491 -5.58 -4.36 -14.88
CA PHE A 491 -5.83 -5.24 -16.02
C PHE A 491 -5.98 -6.68 -15.57
N ASP A 492 -6.83 -7.42 -16.27
CA ASP A 492 -6.91 -8.88 -16.20
C ASP A 492 -5.95 -9.49 -17.22
N GLU A 493 -5.39 -10.65 -16.89
CA GLU A 493 -4.54 -11.44 -17.78
C GLU A 493 -5.32 -12.71 -18.19
N GLU A 494 -5.31 -13.07 -19.48
CA GLU A 494 -6.17 -14.11 -20.03
C GLU A 494 -5.95 -15.50 -19.42
N SER A 495 -4.71 -15.90 -19.12
CA SER A 495 -4.44 -17.21 -18.51
C SER A 495 -4.97 -17.27 -17.08
N GLN A 496 -4.81 -16.17 -16.33
CA GLN A 496 -5.36 -16.06 -14.98
C GLN A 496 -6.89 -16.13 -14.96
N LEU A 497 -7.55 -15.53 -15.95
CA LEU A 497 -9.01 -15.61 -16.08
C LEU A 497 -9.47 -17.05 -16.36
N ARG A 498 -8.72 -17.80 -17.18
CA ARG A 498 -9.00 -19.23 -17.43
C ARG A 498 -8.85 -20.08 -16.17
N ASP A 499 -7.77 -19.86 -15.43
CA ASP A 499 -7.51 -20.53 -14.14
C ASP A 499 -8.61 -20.22 -13.12
N MET A 500 -9.08 -18.99 -13.06
CA MET A 500 -10.16 -18.57 -12.15
C MET A 500 -11.49 -19.25 -12.48
N LYS A 501 -11.76 -19.59 -13.73
CA LYS A 501 -12.97 -20.32 -14.17
C LYS A 501 -12.89 -21.82 -13.96
N ALA A 502 -11.69 -22.37 -13.76
CA ALA A 502 -11.52 -23.79 -13.50
C ALA A 502 -12.11 -24.19 -12.14
N PRO A 503 -12.69 -25.40 -11.99
CA PRO A 503 -13.17 -25.89 -10.70
C PRO A 503 -12.07 -25.85 -9.63
N ILE A 504 -12.43 -25.54 -8.36
CA ILE A 504 -11.48 -25.43 -7.23
C ILE A 504 -10.59 -26.67 -7.12
N LEU A 505 -11.19 -27.86 -7.27
CA LEU A 505 -10.45 -29.13 -7.23
C LEU A 505 -9.38 -29.20 -8.32
N SER A 506 -9.69 -28.74 -9.54
CA SER A 506 -8.72 -28.70 -10.64
C SER A 506 -7.58 -27.72 -10.36
N GLN A 507 -7.87 -26.55 -9.76
CA GLN A 507 -6.85 -25.58 -9.38
C GLN A 507 -5.91 -26.13 -8.29
N LEU A 508 -6.46 -26.82 -7.28
CA LEU A 508 -5.69 -27.49 -6.22
C LEU A 508 -4.79 -28.60 -6.76
N LEU A 509 -5.29 -29.38 -7.75
CA LEU A 509 -4.54 -30.45 -8.40
C LEU A 509 -3.45 -29.91 -9.34
N LEU A 510 -3.68 -28.78 -9.98
CA LEU A 510 -2.72 -28.16 -10.90
C LEU A 510 -1.56 -27.48 -10.15
N ARG A 511 -1.77 -27.03 -8.89
CA ARG A 511 -0.76 -26.31 -8.09
C ARG A 511 -0.76 -26.78 -6.64
N PRO A 512 -0.32 -28.03 -6.39
CA PRO A 512 -0.29 -28.62 -5.05
C PRO A 512 0.65 -27.85 -4.10
N GLY A 513 1.81 -27.39 -4.57
CA GLY A 513 2.76 -26.62 -3.79
C GLY A 513 2.17 -25.30 -3.28
N LEU A 514 1.54 -24.53 -4.17
CA LEU A 514 0.84 -23.30 -3.79
C LEU A 514 -0.27 -23.57 -2.76
N SER A 515 -0.99 -24.66 -2.91
CA SER A 515 -2.05 -25.07 -1.97
C SER A 515 -1.50 -25.43 -0.59
N MET A 516 -0.32 -26.07 -0.54
CA MET A 516 0.39 -26.35 0.71
C MET A 516 0.79 -25.07 1.42
N VAL A 517 1.38 -24.10 0.70
CA VAL A 517 1.77 -22.79 1.27
C VAL A 517 0.58 -22.06 1.83
N LYS A 518 -0.57 -22.01 1.10
CA LYS A 518 -1.79 -21.37 1.59
C LYS A 518 -2.27 -21.98 2.90
N ARG A 519 -2.29 -23.29 3.00
CA ARG A 519 -2.67 -23.99 4.25
C ARG A 519 -1.73 -23.65 5.41
N VAL A 520 -0.42 -23.70 5.19
CA VAL A 520 0.56 -23.35 6.23
C VAL A 520 0.43 -21.89 6.64
N GLN A 521 0.19 -20.99 5.70
CA GLN A 521 -0.03 -19.57 5.99
C GLN A 521 -1.27 -19.35 6.86
N GLU A 522 -2.38 -20.01 6.57
CA GLU A 522 -3.59 -19.94 7.38
C GLU A 522 -3.37 -20.51 8.80
N GLU A 523 -2.62 -21.60 8.93
CA GLU A 523 -2.23 -22.16 10.22
C GLU A 523 -1.35 -21.19 11.00
N TRP A 524 -0.41 -20.52 10.35
CA TRP A 524 0.44 -19.49 10.96
C TRP A 524 -0.38 -18.31 11.49
N VAL A 525 -1.31 -17.78 10.68
CA VAL A 525 -2.22 -16.70 11.11
C VAL A 525 -3.08 -17.14 12.30
N ARG A 526 -3.64 -18.36 12.26
CA ARG A 526 -4.43 -18.91 13.38
C ARG A 526 -3.62 -19.06 14.65
N ALA A 527 -2.35 -19.49 14.55
CA ALA A 527 -1.46 -19.61 15.71
C ALA A 527 -1.16 -18.25 16.37
N HIS A 528 -1.18 -17.16 15.60
CA HIS A 528 -1.01 -15.79 16.12
C HIS A 528 -2.31 -15.14 16.65
N ALA A 529 -3.46 -15.75 16.40
CA ALA A 529 -4.75 -15.28 16.90
C ALA A 529 -5.09 -15.81 18.33
N VAL A 530 -4.27 -16.71 18.86
CA VAL A 530 -4.46 -17.38 20.17
C VAL A 530 -3.25 -17.12 21.05
N GLU A 531 -3.47 -16.80 22.32
CA GLU A 531 -2.42 -16.67 23.34
C GLU A 531 -2.23 -18.00 24.12
N PRO A 532 -0.99 -18.38 24.45
CA PRO A 532 0.24 -17.70 24.10
C PRO A 532 0.64 -17.93 22.63
N THR A 533 1.14 -16.88 21.97
CA THR A 533 1.66 -16.99 20.60
C THR A 533 2.93 -17.87 20.57
N PRO A 534 3.20 -18.57 19.44
CA PRO A 534 4.43 -19.35 19.28
C PRO A 534 5.66 -18.48 19.52
N SER A 535 6.66 -19.04 20.21
CA SER A 535 7.90 -18.33 20.52
C SER A 535 9.12 -19.24 20.29
N LEU A 536 10.23 -18.63 19.89
CA LEU A 536 11.53 -19.25 19.81
C LEU A 536 12.55 -18.20 20.28
N VAL A 537 13.06 -18.35 21.49
CA VAL A 537 13.89 -17.34 22.15
C VAL A 537 15.17 -17.96 22.72
N MET A 538 16.31 -17.33 22.45
CA MET A 538 17.61 -17.74 22.98
C MET A 538 18.10 -16.81 24.08
N LYS A 539 18.60 -17.41 25.15
CA LYS A 539 19.31 -16.71 26.24
C LYS A 539 20.78 -17.05 26.19
N VAL A 540 21.62 -16.05 25.95
CA VAL A 540 23.08 -16.22 25.87
C VAL A 540 23.66 -16.12 27.25
N ASN A 541 24.30 -17.19 27.73
CA ASN A 541 25.10 -17.23 28.94
C ASN A 541 26.60 -17.27 28.58
N LYS A 542 27.48 -17.16 29.58
CA LYS A 542 28.93 -17.13 29.35
C LYS A 542 29.40 -18.35 28.56
N ASP A 543 29.02 -19.57 28.99
CA ASP A 543 29.52 -20.83 28.44
C ASP A 543 28.43 -21.73 27.82
N SER A 544 27.19 -21.20 27.74
CA SER A 544 26.04 -21.92 27.19
C SER A 544 25.06 -21.03 26.48
N LEU A 545 24.21 -21.59 25.66
CA LEU A 545 23.08 -20.95 25.02
C LEU A 545 21.82 -21.80 25.28
N THR A 546 20.84 -21.21 25.94
CA THR A 546 19.56 -21.87 26.17
C THR A 546 18.54 -21.34 25.16
N ILE A 547 17.86 -22.23 24.43
CA ILE A 547 16.80 -21.88 23.49
C ILE A 547 15.49 -22.47 24.01
N MET A 548 14.48 -21.60 24.22
CA MET A 548 13.11 -21.98 24.56
C MET A 548 12.27 -21.98 23.28
N ASP A 549 11.61 -23.10 22.98
CA ASP A 549 10.81 -23.28 21.76
C ASP A 549 9.41 -23.77 22.12
N SER A 550 8.39 -22.89 21.88
CA SER A 550 6.99 -23.23 22.08
C SER A 550 6.21 -23.42 20.78
N ARG A 551 6.90 -23.44 19.62
CA ARG A 551 6.27 -23.71 18.32
C ARG A 551 5.73 -25.15 18.28
N SER A 552 4.63 -25.35 17.54
CA SER A 552 4.03 -26.70 17.38
C SER A 552 4.97 -27.74 16.76
N ILE A 553 6.02 -27.28 16.05
CA ILE A 553 7.01 -28.13 15.38
C ILE A 553 8.25 -28.39 16.24
N ALA A 554 8.33 -27.84 17.45
CA ALA A 554 9.47 -27.98 18.33
C ALA A 554 9.82 -29.46 18.59
N LYS A 555 11.10 -29.80 18.47
CA LYS A 555 11.59 -31.14 18.82
C LYS A 555 11.72 -31.29 20.32
N GLN A 556 12.10 -30.22 21.00
CA GLN A 556 12.24 -30.11 22.45
C GLN A 556 11.82 -28.69 22.88
N PRO A 557 11.17 -28.56 24.06
CA PRO A 557 10.75 -27.23 24.54
C PRO A 557 11.92 -26.37 25.03
N GLU A 558 13.02 -27.02 25.42
CA GLU A 558 14.26 -26.39 25.88
C GLU A 558 15.47 -27.10 25.25
N ILE A 559 16.35 -26.33 24.64
CA ILE A 559 17.57 -26.81 23.99
C ILE A 559 18.75 -26.08 24.60
N LEU A 560 19.75 -26.84 25.06
CA LEU A 560 20.96 -26.30 25.67
C LEU A 560 22.17 -26.60 24.77
N LEU A 561 22.78 -25.55 24.23
CA LEU A 561 23.95 -25.64 23.36
C LEU A 561 25.22 -25.20 24.08
N HIS A 562 26.33 -25.89 23.84
CA HIS A 562 27.65 -25.65 24.40
C HIS A 562 28.74 -25.64 23.33
N GLY A 563 29.90 -25.08 23.64
CA GLY A 563 31.08 -25.15 22.78
C GLY A 563 30.82 -24.80 21.34
N MET A 564 31.23 -25.64 20.41
CA MET A 564 31.09 -25.40 18.96
C MET A 564 29.65 -25.22 18.51
N GLU A 565 28.70 -26.02 19.05
CA GLU A 565 27.28 -25.87 18.68
C GLU A 565 26.76 -24.47 19.02
N ARG A 566 27.06 -23.97 20.22
CA ARG A 566 26.71 -22.63 20.68
C ARG A 566 27.34 -21.58 19.77
N ASP A 567 28.62 -21.69 19.48
CA ASP A 567 29.36 -20.67 18.76
C ASP A 567 28.94 -20.62 17.27
N ILE A 568 28.74 -21.77 16.63
CA ILE A 568 28.15 -21.87 15.29
C ILE A 568 26.74 -21.24 15.27
N TYR A 569 25.90 -21.55 16.26
CA TYR A 569 24.54 -21.02 16.31
C TYR A 569 24.51 -19.50 16.42
N LEU A 570 25.41 -18.93 17.25
CA LEU A 570 25.54 -17.48 17.41
C LEU A 570 26.08 -16.79 16.15
N GLU A 571 27.05 -17.40 15.48
CA GLU A 571 27.59 -16.87 14.22
C GLU A 571 26.50 -16.84 13.12
N CYS A 572 25.65 -17.87 13.06
CA CYS A 572 24.54 -17.93 12.13
C CYS A 572 23.42 -16.90 12.39
N ASP A 573 23.52 -16.06 13.43
CA ASP A 573 22.62 -14.92 13.67
C ASP A 573 22.75 -13.84 12.58
N GLU A 574 23.92 -13.75 11.94
CA GLU A 574 24.19 -12.82 10.82
C GLU A 574 24.10 -13.51 9.44
N ALA A 575 23.68 -14.76 9.38
CA ALA A 575 23.52 -15.57 8.15
C ALA A 575 24.79 -15.61 7.27
N PRO A 576 25.93 -16.11 7.76
CA PRO A 576 27.14 -16.22 6.97
C PRO A 576 26.97 -17.20 5.80
N LEU A 577 27.77 -17.05 4.75
CA LEU A 577 27.91 -18.09 3.73
C LEU A 577 28.50 -19.36 4.35
N VAL A 578 28.07 -20.53 3.86
CA VAL A 578 28.54 -21.83 4.37
C VAL A 578 30.06 -21.88 4.34
N GLU A 579 30.72 -21.48 3.26
CA GLU A 579 32.17 -21.53 3.15
C GLU A 579 32.87 -20.54 4.11
N GLU A 580 32.33 -19.34 4.34
CA GLU A 580 32.86 -18.41 5.34
C GLU A 580 32.83 -19.00 6.74
N LEU A 581 31.72 -19.66 7.08
CA LEU A 581 31.54 -20.35 8.35
C LEU A 581 32.53 -21.51 8.50
N MET A 582 32.71 -22.35 7.44
CA MET A 582 33.68 -23.43 7.40
C MET A 582 35.08 -22.91 7.66
N ASP A 583 35.54 -21.91 6.89
CA ASP A 583 36.88 -21.32 7.02
C ASP A 583 37.13 -20.75 8.42
N GLN A 584 36.10 -20.16 9.04
CA GLN A 584 36.20 -19.58 10.38
C GLN A 584 36.45 -20.67 11.46
N PHE A 585 35.69 -21.76 11.43
CA PHE A 585 35.75 -22.80 12.44
C PHE A 585 36.89 -23.78 12.19
N GLU A 586 37.30 -24.02 10.94
CA GLU A 586 38.53 -24.78 10.62
C GLU A 586 39.78 -24.06 11.20
N ARG A 587 39.85 -22.74 11.13
CA ARG A 587 40.90 -21.93 11.76
C ARG A 587 40.92 -22.06 13.31
N GLN A 588 39.79 -22.39 13.92
CA GLN A 588 39.67 -22.64 15.34
C GLN A 588 40.06 -24.11 15.73
N GLY A 589 40.39 -24.95 14.73
CA GLY A 589 40.87 -26.30 14.93
C GLY A 589 39.82 -27.42 14.80
N TYR A 590 38.59 -27.06 14.34
CA TYR A 590 37.56 -28.06 14.08
C TYR A 590 37.71 -28.64 12.67
N SER A 591 37.41 -29.93 12.51
CA SER A 591 37.38 -30.54 11.18
C SER A 591 36.10 -30.15 10.42
N ARG A 592 36.18 -30.05 9.08
CA ARG A 592 35.02 -29.77 8.20
C ARG A 592 33.87 -30.76 8.48
N GLN A 593 34.16 -32.01 8.77
CA GLN A 593 33.15 -33.00 9.08
C GLN A 593 32.41 -32.68 10.39
N GLN A 594 33.11 -32.30 11.44
CA GLN A 594 32.49 -31.91 12.72
C GLN A 594 31.59 -30.68 12.55
N ILE A 595 32.01 -29.68 11.77
CA ILE A 595 31.22 -28.50 11.50
C ILE A 595 29.93 -28.87 10.75
N LEU A 596 30.03 -29.72 9.70
CA LEU A 596 28.86 -30.15 8.91
C LEU A 596 27.89 -31.00 9.76
N GLU A 597 28.38 -31.87 10.61
CA GLU A 597 27.55 -32.67 11.53
C GLU A 597 26.79 -31.75 12.51
N THR A 598 27.47 -30.75 13.05
CA THR A 598 26.85 -29.75 13.94
C THR A 598 25.78 -28.94 13.22
N LEU A 599 26.06 -28.41 12.03
CA LEU A 599 25.10 -27.65 11.23
C LEU A 599 23.87 -28.49 10.90
N LYS A 600 24.08 -29.76 10.50
CA LYS A 600 23.01 -30.70 10.22
C LYS A 600 22.16 -30.97 11.45
N HIS A 601 22.78 -31.17 12.62
CA HIS A 601 22.08 -31.39 13.88
C HIS A 601 21.18 -30.17 14.24
N LEU A 602 21.71 -28.96 14.15
CA LEU A 602 20.98 -27.75 14.45
C LEU A 602 19.80 -27.51 13.46
N ASP A 603 19.97 -27.90 12.19
CA ASP A 603 18.91 -27.89 11.18
C ASP A 603 17.82 -28.93 11.49
N GLU A 604 18.21 -30.18 11.82
CA GLU A 604 17.28 -31.24 12.23
C GLU A 604 16.48 -30.89 13.50
N MET A 605 17.06 -30.08 14.39
CA MET A 605 16.37 -29.51 15.55
C MET A 605 15.38 -28.41 15.17
N ARG A 606 15.35 -27.95 13.90
CA ARG A 606 14.46 -26.89 13.36
C ARG A 606 14.64 -25.53 14.03
N ILE A 607 15.80 -25.26 14.58
CA ILE A 607 16.18 -23.98 15.17
C ILE A 607 17.10 -23.16 14.24
N MET A 608 17.63 -23.79 13.23
CA MET A 608 18.48 -23.21 12.20
C MET A 608 17.94 -23.60 10.82
N LEU A 609 18.04 -22.74 9.83
CA LEU A 609 17.59 -22.98 8.47
C LEU A 609 18.74 -22.82 7.48
N HIS A 610 18.98 -23.85 6.65
CA HIS A 610 19.88 -23.76 5.51
C HIS A 610 19.12 -23.27 4.28
N ILE A 611 19.45 -22.07 3.79
CA ILE A 611 18.79 -21.45 2.64
C ILE A 611 19.74 -20.51 1.89
N ASP A 612 19.65 -20.46 0.57
CA ASP A 612 20.47 -19.59 -0.29
C ASP A 612 21.99 -19.76 -0.07
N GLY A 613 22.45 -20.98 0.28
CA GLY A 613 23.85 -21.24 0.60
C GLY A 613 24.34 -20.64 1.93
N ARG A 614 23.41 -20.33 2.83
CA ARG A 614 23.66 -19.74 4.14
C ARG A 614 22.96 -20.53 5.24
N TYR A 615 23.47 -20.43 6.45
CA TYR A 615 22.75 -20.89 7.64
C TYR A 615 22.22 -19.70 8.43
N VAL A 616 20.93 -19.75 8.77
CA VAL A 616 20.24 -18.70 9.52
C VAL A 616 19.74 -19.28 10.84
N SER A 617 20.26 -18.81 11.97
CA SER A 617 19.69 -19.15 13.27
C SER A 617 18.34 -18.43 13.46
N LEU A 618 17.31 -19.14 13.94
CA LEU A 618 15.94 -18.64 13.94
C LEU A 618 15.52 -18.00 15.26
N ALA A 619 16.17 -18.32 16.38
CA ALA A 619 15.77 -17.81 17.68
C ALA A 619 15.99 -16.31 17.85
N LEU A 620 15.04 -15.64 18.50
CA LEU A 620 15.16 -14.24 18.93
C LEU A 620 16.04 -14.18 20.18
N ARG A 621 16.89 -13.16 20.28
CA ARG A 621 17.80 -12.99 21.42
C ARG A 621 17.10 -12.31 22.59
N ASP A 622 17.13 -12.90 23.78
CA ASP A 622 16.63 -12.28 25.01
C ASP A 622 17.50 -11.07 25.44
N PRO A 623 16.90 -9.94 25.85
CA PRO A 623 15.47 -9.67 25.94
C PRO A 623 14.82 -9.32 24.61
N VAL A 624 13.65 -9.90 24.36
CA VAL A 624 12.80 -9.53 23.21
C VAL A 624 11.92 -8.35 23.62
N THR A 625 11.94 -7.29 22.80
CA THR A 625 11.10 -6.12 23.07
C THR A 625 9.63 -6.44 22.77
N PRO A 626 8.69 -6.18 23.70
CA PRO A 626 7.27 -6.39 23.43
C PRO A 626 6.78 -5.55 22.25
N LYS A 627 5.94 -6.14 21.40
CA LYS A 627 5.26 -5.42 20.31
C LYS A 627 4.15 -4.55 20.87
N ARG A 628 3.94 -3.39 20.24
CA ARG A 628 2.78 -2.53 20.55
C ARG A 628 1.47 -3.23 20.15
N PRO A 629 0.33 -2.93 20.83
CA PRO A 629 -1.00 -3.38 20.40
C PRO A 629 -1.34 -2.98 18.96
N PHE A 630 -2.30 -3.65 18.34
CA PHE A 630 -2.75 -3.29 17.00
C PHE A 630 -3.44 -1.92 16.96
N GLU A 631 -4.03 -1.51 18.07
CA GLU A 631 -4.68 -0.21 18.27
C GLU A 631 -3.70 0.97 18.29
N ASP A 632 -2.40 0.71 18.35
CA ASP A 632 -1.36 1.74 18.29
C ASP A 632 -0.89 2.02 16.84
N PHE A 633 -1.57 1.50 15.81
CA PHE A 633 -1.17 1.74 14.43
C PHE A 633 -1.02 3.25 14.12
N PRO A 634 0.13 3.70 13.59
CA PRO A 634 0.40 5.14 13.39
C PRO A 634 -0.54 5.83 12.40
N GLY A 635 -1.09 5.12 11.41
CA GLY A 635 -2.12 5.61 10.50
C GLY A 635 -3.52 5.75 11.14
N GLY A 636 -3.63 5.70 12.47
CA GLY A 636 -4.91 5.73 13.17
C GLY A 636 -5.69 4.42 13.08
N TYR A 637 -6.78 4.31 13.82
CA TYR A 637 -7.60 3.09 13.88
C TYR A 637 -9.07 3.38 14.23
N LEU A 638 -9.92 2.36 14.05
CA LEU A 638 -11.32 2.38 14.48
C LEU A 638 -11.45 1.76 15.85
N VAL A 639 -12.09 2.46 16.79
CA VAL A 639 -12.40 1.94 18.11
C VAL A 639 -13.65 1.06 17.98
N GLN A 640 -13.47 -0.26 18.09
CA GLN A 640 -14.59 -1.19 18.10
C GLN A 640 -15.10 -1.42 19.52
N GLY A 641 -16.43 -1.39 19.70
CA GLY A 641 -17.05 -1.82 20.96
C GLY A 641 -16.85 -3.33 21.15
N ASN A 642 -16.06 -3.71 22.16
CA ASN A 642 -15.88 -5.05 22.74
C ASN A 642 -15.45 -6.24 21.86
N SER A 643 -15.00 -6.05 20.62
CA SER A 643 -14.26 -7.09 19.86
C SER A 643 -13.32 -6.45 18.84
N VAL A 644 -12.04 -6.60 19.09
CA VAL A 644 -10.98 -6.11 18.22
C VAL A 644 -10.82 -7.06 17.03
N SER A 645 -11.39 -6.72 15.87
CA SER A 645 -11.01 -7.35 14.60
C SER A 645 -9.96 -6.47 13.89
N CYS A 646 -8.76 -6.37 14.47
CA CYS A 646 -7.73 -5.46 14.01
C CYS A 646 -6.90 -5.97 12.83
N ALA A 647 -7.06 -7.23 12.43
CA ALA A 647 -6.12 -7.85 11.50
C ALA A 647 -6.28 -7.40 10.03
N SER A 648 -7.44 -6.87 9.62
CA SER A 648 -7.74 -6.56 8.22
C SER A 648 -7.92 -5.08 7.89
N GLU A 649 -8.15 -4.22 8.90
CA GLU A 649 -8.54 -2.82 8.67
C GLU A 649 -7.36 -1.84 8.55
N ASN A 650 -6.16 -2.21 9.03
CA ASN A 650 -5.03 -1.30 9.20
C ASN A 650 -3.94 -1.40 8.14
N THR A 651 -4.17 -2.05 7.03
CA THR A 651 -3.19 -2.06 5.94
C THR A 651 -3.61 -1.07 4.86
N PRO A 652 -2.74 -0.17 4.42
CA PRO A 652 -2.89 0.41 3.10
C PRO A 652 -2.91 -0.76 2.11
N GLN A 653 -3.99 -0.94 1.37
CA GLN A 653 -4.02 -1.88 0.24
C GLN A 653 -3.24 -1.26 -0.93
N ASN A 654 -2.05 -0.75 -0.63
CA ASN A 654 -1.14 -0.17 -1.60
C ASN A 654 -0.16 -1.24 -2.05
N SER A 655 -0.59 -2.08 -2.95
CA SER A 655 0.29 -2.85 -3.84
C SER A 655 -0.49 -3.36 -5.05
#